data_17aed10b22af51bb1f0002a4e2d3e2d4
#
_entry.id   17aed10b22af51bb1f0002a4e2d3e2d4
#
_cell.length_a   1.000
_cell.length_b   1.000
_cell.length_c   1.000
_cell.angle_alpha   90.00
_cell.angle_beta   90.00
_cell.angle_gamma   90.00
#
_symmetry.space_group_name_H-M   'P 1'
#
loop_
_entity.id
_entity.type
_entity.pdbx_description
1 polymer ?
#
loop_
_entity_poly.entity_id
_entity_poly.type
_entity_poly.pdbx_seq_one_letter_code
_entity_poly.pdbx_strand_id
1 'polypeptide(L)'
;MERIRMIGLGKSFGVRQVFSNVSFEIKEGDRLALVGPNGAGKSTLLKCILGYEELDEGNIVKSPVASIGYLQQDVNLGDDSLATEIEKAWADVHALEDQLKELTSRLETEEASEADLQRLDYLQNRLEWLGGYDYEQKTKRIVYGLGFTDEDLDKPANAFSGGQKTRINLAKALVRRPDFLFLDEPTNHLDMDMLEWLEGYLSAYPGGILIVSHDRYFLDRIVTGVVELDNHKATTYRGNYSRYIQQRDERLKADMVAYEKQQEYIKKTEAYIDKYRAGIKSKMARGRQSQLNRLERLEAPVTSHHLQFSFPPAAMSADKVLVLDHLSVGYGESRIIDDISLVVRRGESVALIGPNGAGKSTLVKTIVGELFPESGHVDIGNRVQVGYFSQEHEELHDSWQVVDEIMNHFNYSEDKARNVLGSFLFKGDDVFKLVGDLSGGERARLALLKLFLQGDNFLILDEPTNHLDIPTREIVEEALQQFEGTYFIISHDRYFLDQVSTKTVVLDDGKITEYLGNYSYYKEKLKEQADLLALANEQNLEADKVQSKCDSADEPALSALESTEENQKKPNAYMVEKQLAEVESEIARLEATMKMYEVQLANPVVQQDLDEMSKISMQIEETQSELDSLYEKWERLSE
;
A
#
# COMPACT_ATOMS: atom_id res chain seq x y z
N MET A 1 20.22 -5.09 -22.65
CA MET A 1 19.08 -5.21 -21.71
C MET A 1 18.92 -6.67 -21.35
N GLU A 2 19.15 -6.99 -20.11
CA GLU A 2 18.94 -8.32 -19.58
C GLU A 2 17.45 -8.61 -19.43
N ARG A 3 17.06 -9.89 -19.54
CA ARG A 3 15.65 -10.30 -19.42
C ARG A 3 15.54 -11.73 -18.91
N ILE A 4 14.47 -11.98 -18.19
CA ILE A 4 14.03 -13.31 -17.79
C ILE A 4 12.70 -13.59 -18.48
N ARG A 5 12.62 -14.69 -19.23
CA ARG A 5 11.41 -15.08 -19.96
C ARG A 5 10.89 -16.40 -19.42
N MET A 6 9.67 -16.42 -18.98
CA MET A 6 8.90 -17.58 -18.60
C MET A 6 8.03 -18.04 -19.77
N ILE A 7 8.11 -19.32 -20.14
CA ILE A 7 7.45 -19.85 -21.34
C ILE A 7 6.70 -21.13 -20.96
N GLY A 8 5.36 -21.05 -20.94
CA GLY A 8 4.48 -22.19 -20.74
C GLY A 8 4.68 -22.93 -19.42
N LEU A 9 4.98 -22.22 -18.33
CA LEU A 9 5.27 -22.83 -17.03
C LEU A 9 4.06 -23.55 -16.47
N GLY A 10 4.25 -24.79 -15.98
CA GLY A 10 3.27 -25.58 -15.27
C GLY A 10 3.83 -26.22 -14.02
N LYS A 11 3.01 -26.26 -12.94
CA LYS A 11 3.34 -26.89 -11.67
C LYS A 11 2.11 -27.51 -11.02
N SER A 12 2.29 -28.72 -10.49
CA SER A 12 1.26 -29.46 -9.74
C SER A 12 1.88 -30.12 -8.51
N PHE A 13 1.13 -30.26 -7.45
CA PHE A 13 1.49 -31.07 -6.29
C PHE A 13 0.52 -32.25 -6.19
N GLY A 14 0.97 -33.43 -6.61
CA GLY A 14 0.12 -34.61 -6.72
C GLY A 14 -1.02 -34.39 -7.72
N VAL A 15 -2.26 -34.45 -7.27
CA VAL A 15 -3.45 -34.20 -8.12
C VAL A 15 -3.86 -32.74 -8.19
N ARG A 16 -3.28 -31.87 -7.34
CA ARG A 16 -3.61 -30.45 -7.28
C ARG A 16 -2.74 -29.64 -8.24
N GLN A 17 -3.35 -29.16 -9.32
CA GLN A 17 -2.70 -28.20 -10.23
C GLN A 17 -2.61 -26.83 -9.54
N VAL A 18 -1.41 -26.22 -9.56
CA VAL A 18 -1.18 -24.89 -9.00
C VAL A 18 -1.31 -23.85 -10.11
N PHE A 19 -0.56 -24.03 -11.20
CA PHE A 19 -0.68 -23.18 -12.38
C PHE A 19 -0.31 -23.97 -13.64
N SER A 20 -0.77 -23.51 -14.80
CA SER A 20 -0.50 -24.12 -16.11
C SER A 20 -0.35 -23.06 -17.18
N ASN A 21 0.54 -23.33 -18.13
CA ASN A 21 0.80 -22.48 -19.30
C ASN A 21 1.05 -21.00 -18.98
N VAL A 22 1.76 -20.73 -17.87
CA VAL A 22 2.11 -19.39 -17.45
C VAL A 22 3.24 -18.85 -18.32
N SER A 23 3.03 -17.72 -18.99
CA SER A 23 4.02 -17.09 -19.87
C SER A 23 4.03 -15.58 -19.69
N PHE A 24 5.19 -15.03 -19.31
CA PHE A 24 5.44 -13.60 -19.26
C PHE A 24 6.95 -13.34 -19.31
N GLU A 25 7.35 -12.08 -19.45
CA GLU A 25 8.77 -11.68 -19.40
C GLU A 25 8.96 -10.49 -18.47
N ILE A 26 10.16 -10.42 -17.89
CA ILE A 26 10.61 -9.27 -17.12
C ILE A 26 11.95 -8.80 -17.71
N LYS A 27 12.08 -7.49 -17.90
CA LYS A 27 13.27 -6.83 -18.44
C LYS A 27 13.87 -5.94 -17.37
N GLU A 28 15.12 -5.59 -17.56
CA GLU A 28 15.78 -4.53 -16.82
C GLU A 28 14.96 -3.24 -16.89
N GLY A 29 14.68 -2.61 -15.74
CA GLY A 29 13.83 -1.44 -15.61
C GLY A 29 12.33 -1.72 -15.53
N ASP A 30 11.86 -2.95 -15.79
CA ASP A 30 10.47 -3.31 -15.58
C ASP A 30 10.16 -3.44 -14.08
N ARG A 31 8.98 -3.00 -13.67
CA ARG A 31 8.44 -3.16 -12.31
C ARG A 31 7.11 -3.86 -12.40
N LEU A 32 7.14 -5.18 -12.18
CA LEU A 32 5.95 -6.03 -12.31
C LEU A 32 5.42 -6.43 -10.94
N ALA A 33 4.10 -6.32 -10.75
CA ALA A 33 3.42 -6.96 -9.63
C ALA A 33 2.93 -8.34 -10.04
N LEU A 34 3.07 -9.33 -9.16
CA LEU A 34 2.40 -10.62 -9.27
C LEU A 34 1.25 -10.66 -8.26
N VAL A 35 0.03 -10.58 -8.76
CA VAL A 35 -1.19 -10.51 -7.94
C VAL A 35 -2.07 -11.74 -8.14
N GLY A 36 -2.94 -12.01 -7.18
CA GLY A 36 -3.89 -13.14 -7.22
C GLY A 36 -4.32 -13.53 -5.81
N PRO A 37 -5.38 -14.33 -5.65
CA PRO A 37 -5.88 -14.77 -4.35
C PRO A 37 -4.83 -15.60 -3.59
N ASN A 38 -5.04 -15.74 -2.27
CA ASN A 38 -4.21 -16.62 -1.46
C ASN A 38 -4.34 -18.07 -1.97
N GLY A 39 -3.21 -18.78 -2.01
CA GLY A 39 -3.16 -20.14 -2.55
C GLY A 39 -3.17 -20.24 -4.09
N ALA A 40 -3.18 -19.14 -4.84
CA ALA A 40 -3.07 -19.16 -6.31
C ALA A 40 -1.70 -19.63 -6.83
N GLY A 41 -0.69 -19.74 -5.96
CA GLY A 41 0.63 -20.23 -6.34
C GLY A 41 1.66 -19.13 -6.61
N LYS A 42 1.45 -17.89 -6.14
CA LYS A 42 2.37 -16.75 -6.33
C LYS A 42 3.79 -17.08 -5.84
N SER A 43 3.95 -17.44 -4.57
CA SER A 43 5.25 -17.79 -3.98
C SER A 43 5.84 -19.07 -4.60
N THR A 44 4.99 -20.04 -5.00
CA THR A 44 5.45 -21.24 -5.73
C THR A 44 6.04 -20.84 -7.10
N LEU A 45 5.38 -19.94 -7.82
CA LEU A 45 5.88 -19.44 -9.11
C LEU A 45 7.23 -18.73 -8.93
N LEU A 46 7.37 -17.88 -7.90
CA LEU A 46 8.65 -17.25 -7.57
C LEU A 46 9.74 -18.29 -7.28
N LYS A 47 9.45 -19.31 -6.45
CA LYS A 47 10.39 -20.41 -6.14
C LYS A 47 10.79 -21.18 -7.38
N CYS A 48 9.86 -21.45 -8.30
CA CYS A 48 10.17 -22.08 -9.58
C CYS A 48 11.09 -21.22 -10.46
N ILE A 49 10.85 -19.89 -10.53
CA ILE A 49 11.70 -18.98 -11.32
C ILE A 49 13.12 -18.93 -10.75
N LEU A 50 13.25 -18.99 -9.44
CA LEU A 50 14.53 -19.01 -8.73
C LEU A 50 15.25 -20.36 -8.80
N GLY A 51 14.53 -21.44 -9.14
CA GLY A 51 15.07 -22.80 -9.18
C GLY A 51 15.07 -23.52 -7.82
N TYR A 52 14.35 -23.02 -6.83
CA TYR A 52 14.12 -23.71 -5.55
C TYR A 52 13.08 -24.82 -5.66
N GLU A 53 12.18 -24.73 -6.65
CA GLU A 53 11.18 -25.75 -6.97
C GLU A 53 11.30 -26.14 -8.45
N GLU A 54 11.20 -27.42 -8.72
CA GLU A 54 11.23 -27.94 -10.10
C GLU A 54 9.90 -27.67 -10.81
N LEU A 55 9.97 -27.31 -12.09
CA LEU A 55 8.81 -27.18 -12.97
C LEU A 55 8.41 -28.53 -13.51
N ASP A 56 7.09 -28.77 -13.65
CA ASP A 56 6.57 -29.94 -14.32
C ASP A 56 6.53 -29.73 -15.84
N GLU A 57 6.25 -28.47 -16.28
CA GLU A 57 6.16 -28.09 -17.69
C GLU A 57 6.77 -26.71 -17.92
N GLY A 58 7.18 -26.46 -19.17
CA GLY A 58 7.68 -25.17 -19.61
C GLY A 58 9.17 -24.95 -19.39
N ASN A 59 9.62 -23.74 -19.65
CA ASN A 59 11.03 -23.38 -19.57
C ASN A 59 11.24 -21.93 -19.13
N ILE A 60 12.34 -21.69 -18.41
CA ILE A 60 12.77 -20.35 -17.98
C ILE A 60 14.07 -20.03 -18.72
N VAL A 61 14.05 -18.94 -19.50
CA VAL A 61 15.21 -18.45 -20.24
C VAL A 61 15.72 -17.19 -19.55
N LYS A 62 16.92 -17.29 -18.97
CA LYS A 62 17.63 -16.15 -18.34
C LYS A 62 19.06 -16.10 -18.81
N SER A 63 19.64 -14.89 -18.79
CA SER A 63 21.08 -14.72 -19.04
C SER A 63 21.88 -15.45 -17.95
N PRO A 64 22.94 -16.19 -18.29
CA PRO A 64 23.80 -16.86 -17.29
C PRO A 64 24.50 -15.87 -16.35
N VAL A 65 24.63 -14.61 -16.73
CA VAL A 65 25.34 -13.56 -16.00
C VAL A 65 24.38 -12.77 -15.08
N ALA A 66 23.07 -12.83 -15.36
CA ALA A 66 22.07 -12.08 -14.61
C ALA A 66 21.99 -12.51 -13.14
N SER A 67 22.23 -11.58 -12.25
CA SER A 67 22.10 -11.76 -10.80
C SER A 67 20.65 -11.55 -10.37
N ILE A 68 20.16 -12.44 -9.49
CA ILE A 68 18.80 -12.37 -8.93
C ILE A 68 18.89 -12.26 -7.41
N GLY A 69 18.34 -11.19 -6.85
CA GLY A 69 18.10 -11.06 -5.42
C GLY A 69 16.70 -11.52 -5.05
N TYR A 70 16.55 -12.24 -3.97
CA TYR A 70 15.27 -12.73 -3.50
C TYR A 70 15.09 -12.45 -2.01
N LEU A 71 13.94 -11.87 -1.65
CA LEU A 71 13.51 -11.74 -0.27
C LEU A 71 12.79 -13.03 0.14
N GLN A 72 13.43 -13.82 0.99
CA GLN A 72 12.85 -15.04 1.54
C GLN A 72 12.11 -14.73 2.85
N GLN A 73 10.93 -15.31 3.05
CA GLN A 73 10.11 -15.08 4.24
C GLN A 73 10.71 -15.70 5.51
N ASP A 74 11.28 -16.91 5.41
CA ASP A 74 11.85 -17.64 6.54
C ASP A 74 13.37 -17.70 6.43
N VAL A 75 14.07 -16.95 7.28
CA VAL A 75 15.54 -17.03 7.38
C VAL A 75 15.97 -17.20 8.83
N ASN A 76 16.70 -18.27 9.08
CA ASN A 76 17.46 -18.44 10.32
C ASN A 76 18.71 -17.56 10.22
N LEU A 77 18.73 -16.46 10.99
CA LEU A 77 19.90 -15.63 11.18
C LEU A 77 20.78 -16.24 12.26
N GLY A 78 22.10 -16.19 12.05
CA GLY A 78 23.09 -16.69 13.00
C GLY A 78 23.23 -15.80 14.24
N ASP A 79 24.22 -16.14 15.07
CA ASP A 79 24.56 -15.41 16.29
C ASP A 79 25.47 -14.18 16.01
N ASP A 80 25.81 -13.94 14.74
CA ASP A 80 26.62 -12.81 14.32
C ASP A 80 25.89 -11.49 14.53
N SER A 81 26.63 -10.38 14.67
CA SER A 81 26.03 -9.05 14.76
C SER A 81 25.31 -8.67 13.47
N LEU A 82 24.33 -7.75 13.57
CA LEU A 82 23.61 -7.25 12.41
C LEU A 82 24.56 -6.71 11.34
N ALA A 83 25.59 -5.94 11.73
CA ALA A 83 26.61 -5.43 10.82
C ALA A 83 27.27 -6.57 10.05
N THR A 84 27.73 -7.62 10.74
CA THR A 84 28.39 -8.79 10.13
C THR A 84 27.45 -9.55 9.20
N GLU A 85 26.17 -9.70 9.60
CA GLU A 85 25.16 -10.38 8.75
C GLU A 85 24.89 -9.62 7.44
N ILE A 86 24.87 -8.29 7.47
CA ILE A 86 24.70 -7.47 6.27
C ILE A 86 25.98 -7.47 5.43
N GLU A 87 27.16 -7.45 6.08
CA GLU A 87 28.45 -7.48 5.40
C GLU A 87 28.67 -8.76 4.60
N LYS A 88 28.12 -9.90 5.04
CA LYS A 88 28.10 -11.15 4.27
C LYS A 88 27.44 -10.99 2.88
N ALA A 89 26.57 -10.00 2.69
CA ALA A 89 25.98 -9.70 1.40
C ALA A 89 27.03 -9.15 0.39
N TRP A 90 28.16 -8.65 0.88
CA TRP A 90 29.28 -8.12 0.09
C TRP A 90 30.44 -9.09 -0.08
N ALA A 91 30.27 -10.37 0.28
CA ALA A 91 31.33 -11.38 0.17
C ALA A 91 31.98 -11.41 -1.22
N ASP A 92 31.18 -11.25 -2.28
CA ASP A 92 31.68 -11.21 -3.67
C ASP A 92 32.55 -9.97 -3.94
N VAL A 93 32.20 -8.81 -3.34
CA VAL A 93 32.95 -7.55 -3.45
C VAL A 93 34.29 -7.68 -2.71
N HIS A 94 34.25 -8.20 -1.48
CA HIS A 94 35.48 -8.42 -0.69
C HIS A 94 36.44 -9.41 -1.39
N ALA A 95 35.88 -10.49 -1.97
CA ALA A 95 36.69 -11.42 -2.76
C ALA A 95 37.36 -10.77 -3.99
N LEU A 96 36.67 -9.81 -4.63
CA LEU A 96 37.24 -9.02 -5.73
C LEU A 96 38.28 -8.01 -5.25
N GLU A 97 38.03 -7.34 -4.12
CA GLU A 97 39.01 -6.43 -3.49
C GLU A 97 40.28 -7.16 -3.10
N ASP A 98 40.17 -8.36 -2.53
CA ASP A 98 41.33 -9.17 -2.17
C ASP A 98 42.12 -9.62 -3.40
N GLN A 99 41.44 -10.06 -4.48
CA GLN A 99 42.09 -10.37 -5.75
C GLN A 99 42.78 -9.15 -6.36
N LEU A 100 42.17 -7.97 -6.25
CA LEU A 100 42.69 -6.72 -6.75
C LEU A 100 43.92 -6.28 -5.95
N LYS A 101 43.89 -6.39 -4.60
CA LYS A 101 45.03 -6.14 -3.71
C LYS A 101 46.19 -7.09 -4.01
N GLU A 102 45.91 -8.40 -4.15
CA GLU A 102 46.93 -9.40 -4.47
C GLU A 102 47.59 -9.14 -5.81
N LEU A 103 46.79 -8.84 -6.85
CA LEU A 103 47.31 -8.52 -8.19
C LEU A 103 48.12 -7.23 -8.18
N THR A 104 47.67 -6.18 -7.49
CA THR A 104 48.36 -4.90 -7.38
C THR A 104 49.70 -5.08 -6.66
N SER A 105 49.73 -5.80 -5.51
CA SER A 105 50.96 -6.08 -4.79
C SER A 105 51.99 -6.89 -5.63
N ARG A 106 51.49 -7.80 -6.47
CA ARG A 106 52.34 -8.55 -7.39
C ARG A 106 52.92 -7.67 -8.48
N LEU A 107 52.14 -6.74 -9.04
CA LEU A 107 52.56 -5.80 -10.06
C LEU A 107 53.54 -4.74 -9.54
N GLU A 108 53.59 -4.48 -8.25
CA GLU A 108 54.58 -3.61 -7.61
C GLU A 108 55.97 -4.28 -7.52
N THR A 109 56.02 -5.63 -7.48
CA THR A 109 57.22 -6.41 -7.28
C THR A 109 57.77 -7.11 -8.52
N GLU A 110 56.93 -7.33 -9.53
CA GLU A 110 57.29 -8.05 -10.76
C GLU A 110 56.99 -7.19 -12.03
N GLU A 111 57.65 -7.48 -13.15
CA GLU A 111 57.30 -6.85 -14.42
C GLU A 111 55.89 -7.23 -14.85
N ALA A 112 55.04 -6.21 -15.08
CA ALA A 112 53.65 -6.38 -15.48
C ALA A 112 53.51 -7.09 -16.84
N SER A 113 52.86 -8.24 -16.86
CA SER A 113 52.48 -8.87 -18.14
C SER A 113 51.20 -8.21 -18.69
N GLU A 114 51.02 -8.26 -20.03
CA GLU A 114 49.83 -7.73 -20.70
C GLU A 114 48.55 -8.42 -20.20
N ALA A 115 48.63 -9.70 -19.84
CA ALA A 115 47.53 -10.47 -19.24
C ALA A 115 47.16 -9.97 -17.81
N ASP A 116 48.13 -9.57 -17.02
CA ASP A 116 47.91 -9.02 -15.68
C ASP A 116 47.26 -7.64 -15.75
N LEU A 117 47.64 -6.80 -16.70
CA LEU A 117 47.00 -5.50 -16.92
C LEU A 117 45.54 -5.64 -17.40
N GLN A 118 45.26 -6.58 -18.29
CA GLN A 118 43.90 -6.87 -18.73
C GLN A 118 43.03 -7.41 -17.55
N ARG A 119 43.63 -8.22 -16.69
CA ARG A 119 42.94 -8.74 -15.50
C ARG A 119 42.68 -7.66 -14.46
N LEU A 120 43.63 -6.72 -14.28
CA LEU A 120 43.46 -5.56 -13.40
C LEU A 120 42.30 -4.69 -13.86
N ASP A 121 42.26 -4.35 -15.16
CA ASP A 121 41.17 -3.56 -15.76
C ASP A 121 39.83 -4.27 -15.61
N TYR A 122 39.78 -5.59 -15.83
CA TYR A 122 38.56 -6.38 -15.60
C TYR A 122 38.10 -6.35 -14.14
N LEU A 123 39.01 -6.54 -13.17
CA LEU A 123 38.67 -6.55 -11.75
C LEU A 123 38.22 -5.17 -11.28
N GLN A 124 38.87 -4.09 -11.73
CA GLN A 124 38.49 -2.72 -11.42
C GLN A 124 37.11 -2.37 -11.97
N ASN A 125 36.86 -2.65 -13.25
CA ASN A 125 35.56 -2.42 -13.88
C ASN A 125 34.46 -3.26 -13.20
N ARG A 126 34.78 -4.49 -12.81
CA ARG A 126 33.80 -5.35 -12.09
C ARG A 126 33.51 -4.84 -10.69
N LEU A 127 34.50 -4.36 -9.97
CA LEU A 127 34.33 -3.77 -8.64
C LEU A 127 33.50 -2.47 -8.72
N GLU A 128 33.80 -1.61 -9.69
CA GLU A 128 33.06 -0.38 -9.94
C GLU A 128 31.59 -0.67 -10.29
N TRP A 129 31.35 -1.66 -11.16
CA TRP A 129 30.01 -2.10 -11.54
C TRP A 129 29.20 -2.60 -10.34
N LEU A 130 29.83 -3.33 -9.40
CA LEU A 130 29.22 -3.76 -8.16
C LEU A 130 29.08 -2.61 -7.14
N GLY A 131 29.63 -1.42 -7.42
CA GLY A 131 29.55 -0.24 -6.55
C GLY A 131 30.46 -0.34 -5.31
N GLY A 132 31.56 -1.08 -5.42
CA GLY A 132 32.46 -1.41 -4.30
C GLY A 132 33.12 -0.23 -3.60
N TYR A 133 33.27 0.94 -4.21
CA TYR A 133 33.87 2.10 -3.54
C TYR A 133 32.90 2.84 -2.58
N ASP A 134 31.58 2.68 -2.75
CA ASP A 134 30.55 3.38 -1.97
C ASP A 134 29.65 2.41 -1.15
N TYR A 135 30.03 1.14 -1.06
CA TYR A 135 29.15 0.12 -0.49
C TYR A 135 28.78 0.37 0.98
N GLU A 136 29.70 0.91 1.78
CA GLU A 136 29.43 1.21 3.18
C GLU A 136 28.35 2.28 3.36
N GLN A 137 28.44 3.39 2.58
CA GLN A 137 27.43 4.47 2.63
C GLN A 137 26.08 3.98 2.13
N LYS A 138 26.07 3.19 1.05
CA LYS A 138 24.85 2.60 0.50
C LYS A 138 24.20 1.64 1.49
N THR A 139 25.02 0.82 2.16
CA THR A 139 24.58 -0.09 3.21
C THR A 139 23.94 0.67 4.37
N LYS A 140 24.60 1.69 4.91
CA LYS A 140 24.07 2.53 5.98
C LYS A 140 22.74 3.15 5.59
N ARG A 141 22.65 3.72 4.39
CA ARG A 141 21.39 4.31 3.88
C ARG A 141 20.24 3.31 3.86
N ILE A 142 20.49 2.06 3.46
CA ILE A 142 19.48 1.00 3.39
C ILE A 142 19.08 0.57 4.82
N VAL A 143 20.06 0.39 5.71
CA VAL A 143 19.84 -0.05 7.10
C VAL A 143 19.02 0.98 7.86
N TYR A 144 19.40 2.26 7.79
CA TYR A 144 18.64 3.33 8.45
C TYR A 144 17.26 3.54 7.83
N GLY A 145 17.14 3.41 6.51
CA GLY A 145 15.84 3.50 5.82
C GLY A 145 14.86 2.38 6.21
N LEU A 146 15.38 1.25 6.71
CA LEU A 146 14.57 0.15 7.26
C LEU A 146 14.43 0.23 8.79
N GLY A 147 14.75 1.40 9.41
CA GLY A 147 14.47 1.70 10.80
C GLY A 147 15.42 1.06 11.80
N PHE A 148 16.64 0.70 11.40
CA PHE A 148 17.70 0.29 12.32
C PHE A 148 18.55 1.50 12.72
N THR A 149 19.09 1.45 13.93
CA THR A 149 19.97 2.48 14.50
C THR A 149 21.43 1.98 14.58
N ASP A 150 22.36 2.88 14.90
CA ASP A 150 23.76 2.48 15.13
C ASP A 150 23.89 1.48 16.28
N GLU A 151 23.05 1.59 17.31
CA GLU A 151 23.03 0.66 18.45
C GLU A 151 22.57 -0.75 18.04
N ASP A 152 21.76 -0.86 17.00
CA ASP A 152 21.27 -2.14 16.49
C ASP A 152 22.35 -2.91 15.72
N LEU A 153 23.32 -2.22 15.13
CA LEU A 153 24.38 -2.83 14.32
C LEU A 153 25.24 -3.83 15.11
N ASP A 154 25.45 -3.58 16.39
CA ASP A 154 26.25 -4.43 17.26
C ASP A 154 25.45 -5.58 17.91
N LYS A 155 24.11 -5.55 17.82
CA LYS A 155 23.25 -6.60 18.39
C LYS A 155 23.31 -7.90 17.58
N PRO A 156 23.28 -9.06 18.23
CA PRO A 156 23.19 -10.35 17.56
C PRO A 156 21.91 -10.44 16.71
N ALA A 157 22.05 -10.89 15.47
CA ALA A 157 20.93 -10.94 14.52
C ALA A 157 19.80 -11.89 14.96
N ASN A 158 20.10 -12.93 15.74
CA ASN A 158 19.10 -13.84 16.31
C ASN A 158 18.25 -13.21 17.43
N ALA A 159 18.72 -12.14 18.09
CA ALA A 159 18.02 -11.45 19.18
C ALA A 159 16.88 -10.56 18.70
N PHE A 160 16.81 -10.26 17.41
CA PHE A 160 15.76 -9.45 16.83
C PHE A 160 14.42 -10.18 16.73
N SER A 161 13.31 -9.44 16.79
CA SER A 161 11.95 -9.98 16.60
C SER A 161 11.77 -10.55 15.19
N GLY A 162 10.73 -11.36 14.98
CA GLY A 162 10.41 -11.92 13.65
C GLY A 162 10.31 -10.86 12.56
N GLY A 163 9.57 -9.78 12.83
CA GLY A 163 9.43 -8.68 11.88
C GLY A 163 10.74 -7.93 11.61
N GLN A 164 11.60 -7.76 12.64
CA GLN A 164 12.92 -7.17 12.45
C GLN A 164 13.83 -8.10 11.62
N LYS A 165 13.75 -9.42 11.81
CA LYS A 165 14.49 -10.40 10.99
C LYS A 165 14.08 -10.32 9.51
N THR A 166 12.80 -10.13 9.24
CA THR A 166 12.33 -9.92 7.86
C THR A 166 12.92 -8.65 7.25
N ARG A 167 13.02 -7.55 8.03
CA ARG A 167 13.66 -6.30 7.61
C ARG A 167 15.16 -6.47 7.35
N ILE A 168 15.86 -7.26 8.17
CA ILE A 168 17.30 -7.59 7.95
C ILE A 168 17.47 -8.31 6.61
N ASN A 169 16.58 -9.27 6.29
CA ASN A 169 16.63 -9.98 5.01
C ASN A 169 16.33 -9.07 3.82
N LEU A 170 15.39 -8.14 3.98
CA LEU A 170 15.12 -7.12 2.97
C LEU A 170 16.37 -6.25 2.75
N ALA A 171 17.03 -5.79 3.82
CA ALA A 171 18.30 -5.06 3.73
C ALA A 171 19.35 -5.85 2.93
N LYS A 172 19.56 -7.13 3.25
CA LYS A 172 20.51 -8.02 2.55
C LYS A 172 20.19 -8.17 1.05
N ALA A 173 18.90 -8.25 0.69
CA ALA A 173 18.47 -8.33 -0.70
C ALA A 173 18.70 -7.01 -1.48
N LEU A 174 18.46 -5.86 -0.82
CA LEU A 174 18.60 -4.54 -1.43
C LEU A 174 20.06 -4.11 -1.58
N VAL A 175 20.90 -4.44 -0.59
CA VAL A 175 22.32 -4.08 -0.54
C VAL A 175 23.08 -4.62 -1.76
N ARG A 176 22.81 -5.84 -2.20
CA ARG A 176 23.47 -6.51 -3.33
C ARG A 176 23.23 -5.85 -4.69
N ARG A 177 22.18 -5.02 -4.84
CA ARG A 177 21.78 -4.40 -6.11
C ARG A 177 21.77 -5.38 -7.30
N PRO A 178 21.05 -6.51 -7.21
CA PRO A 178 21.02 -7.48 -8.30
C PRO A 178 20.36 -6.92 -9.57
N ASP A 179 20.60 -7.52 -10.74
CA ASP A 179 19.97 -7.13 -12.01
C ASP A 179 18.45 -7.33 -11.97
N PHE A 180 18.00 -8.35 -11.21
CA PHE A 180 16.59 -8.61 -10.95
C PHE A 180 16.34 -8.81 -9.46
N LEU A 181 15.34 -8.09 -8.93
CA LEU A 181 14.95 -8.14 -7.54
C LEU A 181 13.55 -8.75 -7.40
N PHE A 182 13.43 -9.87 -6.69
CA PHE A 182 12.17 -10.55 -6.43
C PHE A 182 11.80 -10.39 -4.96
N LEU A 183 10.65 -9.77 -4.72
CA LEU A 183 10.17 -9.43 -3.37
C LEU A 183 8.85 -10.15 -3.11
N ASP A 184 8.81 -10.99 -2.10
CA ASP A 184 7.59 -11.68 -1.64
C ASP A 184 7.11 -11.03 -0.33
N GLU A 185 6.03 -10.26 -0.40
CA GLU A 185 5.42 -9.47 0.68
C GLU A 185 6.42 -8.55 1.42
N PRO A 186 7.13 -7.64 0.71
CA PRO A 186 8.15 -6.79 1.33
C PRO A 186 7.56 -5.72 2.25
N THR A 187 6.27 -5.48 2.18
CA THR A 187 5.55 -4.47 2.97
C THR A 187 5.17 -4.95 4.36
N ASN A 188 5.22 -6.27 4.61
CA ASN A 188 4.90 -6.84 5.91
C ASN A 188 5.90 -6.38 6.98
N HIS A 189 5.40 -5.99 8.14
CA HIS A 189 6.18 -5.53 9.29
C HIS A 189 6.93 -4.19 9.09
N LEU A 190 6.66 -3.45 8.02
CA LEU A 190 7.13 -2.10 7.82
C LEU A 190 6.08 -1.09 8.32
N ASP A 191 6.53 -0.05 9.00
CA ASP A 191 5.67 1.10 9.29
C ASP A 191 5.60 2.05 8.09
N MET A 192 4.82 3.11 8.22
CA MET A 192 4.55 4.02 7.11
C MET A 192 5.79 4.74 6.58
N ASP A 193 6.72 5.11 7.48
CA ASP A 193 7.95 5.82 7.10
C ASP A 193 8.91 4.91 6.34
N MET A 194 9.06 3.66 6.83
CA MET A 194 9.85 2.63 6.13
C MET A 194 9.25 2.28 4.76
N LEU A 195 7.91 2.22 4.66
CA LEU A 195 7.22 1.99 3.39
C LEU A 195 7.49 3.13 2.40
N GLU A 196 7.39 4.38 2.82
CA GLU A 196 7.68 5.54 1.97
C GLU A 196 9.15 5.56 1.51
N TRP A 197 10.06 5.23 2.41
CA TRP A 197 11.47 5.08 2.05
C TRP A 197 11.68 3.97 1.02
N LEU A 198 11.06 2.79 1.23
CA LEU A 198 11.17 1.64 0.31
C LEU A 198 10.58 1.97 -1.07
N GLU A 199 9.44 2.67 -1.11
CA GLU A 199 8.84 3.19 -2.35
C GLU A 199 9.82 4.07 -3.13
N GLY A 200 10.45 5.03 -2.44
CA GLY A 200 11.47 5.90 -3.03
C GLY A 200 12.67 5.12 -3.57
N TYR A 201 13.16 4.15 -2.81
CA TYR A 201 14.29 3.30 -3.21
C TYR A 201 13.96 2.45 -4.44
N LEU A 202 12.82 1.73 -4.44
CA LEU A 202 12.42 0.86 -5.55
C LEU A 202 12.02 1.64 -6.79
N SER A 203 11.46 2.84 -6.64
CA SER A 203 11.16 3.73 -7.78
C SER A 203 12.42 4.19 -8.51
N ALA A 204 13.54 4.33 -7.82
CA ALA A 204 14.83 4.70 -8.39
C ALA A 204 15.70 3.47 -8.77
N TYR A 205 15.21 2.25 -8.55
CA TYR A 205 15.97 1.03 -8.80
C TYR A 205 16.18 0.79 -10.31
N PRO A 206 17.40 0.57 -10.80
CA PRO A 206 17.66 0.45 -12.23
C PRO A 206 17.33 -0.93 -12.82
N GLY A 207 17.39 -1.98 -12.00
CA GLY A 207 17.12 -3.36 -12.42
C GLY A 207 15.65 -3.68 -12.61
N GLY A 208 15.36 -4.92 -13.03
CA GLY A 208 13.98 -5.44 -13.09
C GLY A 208 13.47 -5.84 -11.72
N ILE A 209 12.20 -5.56 -11.43
CA ILE A 209 11.59 -5.87 -10.14
C ILE A 209 10.34 -6.74 -10.36
N LEU A 210 10.22 -7.82 -9.60
CA LEU A 210 8.99 -8.62 -9.49
C LEU A 210 8.54 -8.63 -8.04
N ILE A 211 7.36 -8.07 -7.78
CA ILE A 211 6.82 -7.88 -6.43
C ILE A 211 5.55 -8.69 -6.26
N VAL A 212 5.48 -9.48 -5.20
CA VAL A 212 4.21 -9.99 -4.65
C VAL A 212 3.89 -9.11 -3.45
N SER A 213 2.76 -8.42 -3.47
CA SER A 213 2.28 -7.66 -2.32
C SER A 213 0.76 -7.55 -2.34
N HIS A 214 0.19 -7.40 -1.16
CA HIS A 214 -1.22 -7.11 -0.95
C HIS A 214 -1.46 -5.62 -0.61
N ASP A 215 -0.41 -4.80 -0.56
CA ASP A 215 -0.52 -3.34 -0.39
C ASP A 215 -0.80 -2.66 -1.74
N ARG A 216 -2.06 -2.28 -1.96
CA ARG A 216 -2.52 -1.63 -3.21
C ARG A 216 -1.88 -0.27 -3.44
N TYR A 217 -1.65 0.51 -2.39
CA TYR A 217 -1.05 1.84 -2.46
C TYR A 217 0.43 1.75 -2.87
N PHE A 218 1.17 0.82 -2.26
CA PHE A 218 2.55 0.52 -2.61
C PHE A 218 2.69 0.05 -4.07
N LEU A 219 1.84 -0.89 -4.50
CA LEU A 219 1.83 -1.37 -5.88
C LEU A 219 1.52 -0.24 -6.87
N ASP A 220 0.54 0.61 -6.57
CA ASP A 220 0.13 1.68 -7.49
C ASP A 220 1.23 2.70 -7.76
N ARG A 221 2.10 2.96 -6.77
CA ARG A 221 3.22 3.88 -6.89
C ARG A 221 4.43 3.32 -7.65
N ILE A 222 4.67 2.01 -7.54
CA ILE A 222 5.92 1.42 -8.02
C ILE A 222 5.73 0.73 -9.37
N VAL A 223 4.64 -0.02 -9.57
CA VAL A 223 4.55 -0.96 -10.68
C VAL A 223 4.18 -0.30 -12.00
N THR A 224 4.78 -0.82 -13.08
CA THR A 224 4.52 -0.44 -14.48
C THR A 224 3.72 -1.50 -15.24
N GLY A 225 3.54 -2.67 -14.64
CA GLY A 225 2.73 -3.76 -15.16
C GLY A 225 2.32 -4.74 -14.07
N VAL A 226 1.24 -5.48 -14.31
CA VAL A 226 0.68 -6.46 -13.38
C VAL A 226 0.52 -7.80 -14.09
N VAL A 227 0.96 -8.87 -13.43
CA VAL A 227 0.72 -10.26 -13.81
C VAL A 227 -0.30 -10.83 -12.82
N GLU A 228 -1.52 -11.05 -13.27
CA GLU A 228 -2.59 -11.65 -12.48
C GLU A 228 -2.50 -13.18 -12.61
N LEU A 229 -2.39 -13.87 -11.49
CA LEU A 229 -2.47 -15.34 -11.42
C LEU A 229 -3.84 -15.73 -10.85
N ASP A 230 -4.75 -16.13 -11.72
CA ASP A 230 -6.10 -16.54 -11.36
C ASP A 230 -6.52 -17.79 -12.15
N ASN A 231 -7.28 -18.68 -11.51
CA ASN A 231 -7.76 -19.93 -12.12
C ASN A 231 -6.64 -20.69 -12.85
N HIS A 232 -5.48 -20.84 -12.20
CA HIS A 232 -4.29 -21.55 -12.71
C HIS A 232 -3.63 -20.90 -13.95
N LYS A 233 -4.05 -19.72 -14.38
CA LYS A 233 -3.53 -19.02 -15.56
C LYS A 233 -2.96 -17.67 -15.18
N ALA A 234 -1.98 -17.20 -15.97
CA ALA A 234 -1.45 -15.85 -15.83
C ALA A 234 -1.95 -14.94 -16.95
N THR A 235 -2.38 -13.74 -16.57
CA THR A 235 -2.75 -12.68 -17.50
C THR A 235 -1.93 -11.43 -17.19
N THR A 236 -1.35 -10.82 -18.21
CA THR A 236 -0.50 -9.62 -18.04
C THR A 236 -1.26 -8.38 -18.44
N TYR A 237 -1.19 -7.35 -17.59
CA TYR A 237 -1.78 -6.02 -17.80
C TYR A 237 -0.69 -4.96 -17.80
N ARG A 238 -0.86 -3.89 -18.57
CA ARG A 238 0.07 -2.76 -18.61
C ARG A 238 -0.46 -1.58 -17.82
N GLY A 239 0.42 -0.93 -17.08
CA GLY A 239 0.10 0.23 -16.25
C GLY A 239 0.27 -0.08 -14.76
N ASN A 240 -0.08 0.89 -13.91
CA ASN A 240 -0.07 0.76 -12.46
C ASN A 240 -1.26 -0.11 -11.97
N TYR A 241 -1.33 -0.30 -10.66
CA TYR A 241 -2.34 -1.16 -10.04
C TYR A 241 -3.78 -0.65 -10.29
N SER A 242 -4.02 0.66 -10.19
CA SER A 242 -5.34 1.26 -10.45
C SER A 242 -5.81 1.01 -11.89
N ARG A 243 -4.90 1.12 -12.86
CA ARG A 243 -5.22 0.85 -14.27
C ARG A 243 -5.47 -0.64 -14.52
N TYR A 244 -4.76 -1.52 -13.80
CA TYR A 244 -5.03 -2.96 -13.84
C TYR A 244 -6.47 -3.26 -13.40
N ILE A 245 -6.93 -2.70 -12.26
CA ILE A 245 -8.30 -2.92 -11.77
C ILE A 245 -9.34 -2.51 -12.82
N GLN A 246 -9.17 -1.35 -13.46
CA GLN A 246 -10.07 -0.90 -14.51
C GLN A 246 -10.11 -1.90 -15.70
N GLN A 247 -8.94 -2.33 -16.20
CA GLN A 247 -8.84 -3.30 -17.30
C GLN A 247 -9.42 -4.66 -16.93
N ARG A 248 -9.22 -5.12 -15.69
CA ARG A 248 -9.79 -6.35 -15.14
C ARG A 248 -11.33 -6.28 -15.13
N ASP A 249 -11.90 -5.19 -14.61
CA ASP A 249 -13.34 -4.99 -14.53
C ASP A 249 -13.98 -4.92 -15.92
N GLU A 250 -13.37 -4.23 -16.87
CA GLU A 250 -13.82 -4.20 -18.26
C GLU A 250 -13.82 -5.61 -18.89
N ARG A 251 -12.76 -6.39 -18.63
CA ARG A 251 -12.65 -7.76 -19.09
C ARG A 251 -13.72 -8.65 -18.46
N LEU A 252 -13.90 -8.60 -17.14
CA LEU A 252 -14.94 -9.36 -16.44
C LEU A 252 -16.34 -9.05 -16.95
N LYS A 253 -16.65 -7.78 -17.22
CA LYS A 253 -17.92 -7.37 -17.84
C LYS A 253 -18.07 -7.94 -19.24
N ALA A 254 -17.04 -7.91 -20.06
CA ALA A 254 -17.06 -8.49 -21.41
C ALA A 254 -17.25 -10.01 -21.38
N ASP A 255 -16.53 -10.71 -20.48
CA ASP A 255 -16.63 -12.16 -20.30
C ASP A 255 -18.02 -12.56 -19.79
N MET A 256 -18.63 -11.78 -18.89
CA MET A 256 -20.01 -12.00 -18.42
C MET A 256 -21.02 -11.88 -19.56
N VAL A 257 -20.93 -10.84 -20.38
CA VAL A 257 -21.80 -10.67 -21.55
C VAL A 257 -21.61 -11.82 -22.55
N ALA A 258 -20.38 -12.28 -22.75
CA ALA A 258 -20.11 -13.42 -23.63
C ALA A 258 -20.71 -14.71 -23.06
N TYR A 259 -20.55 -14.96 -21.75
CA TYR A 259 -21.14 -16.09 -21.04
C TYR A 259 -22.68 -16.08 -21.15
N GLU A 260 -23.33 -14.97 -20.83
CA GLU A 260 -24.80 -14.84 -20.92
C GLU A 260 -25.32 -15.11 -22.32
N LYS A 261 -24.67 -14.56 -23.34
CA LYS A 261 -25.02 -14.84 -24.75
C LYS A 261 -24.86 -16.33 -25.10
N GLN A 262 -23.79 -16.96 -24.61
CA GLN A 262 -23.59 -18.39 -24.83
C GLN A 262 -24.67 -19.22 -24.11
N GLN A 263 -25.02 -18.90 -22.87
CA GLN A 263 -26.08 -19.57 -22.10
C GLN A 263 -27.44 -19.41 -22.79
N GLU A 264 -27.76 -18.23 -23.29
CA GLU A 264 -28.97 -17.99 -24.05
C GLU A 264 -29.03 -18.83 -25.35
N TYR A 265 -27.88 -18.93 -26.06
CA TYR A 265 -27.76 -19.77 -27.25
C TYR A 265 -27.94 -21.26 -26.90
N ILE A 266 -27.29 -21.74 -25.82
CA ILE A 266 -27.44 -23.13 -25.34
C ILE A 266 -28.90 -23.41 -25.01
N LYS A 267 -29.54 -22.57 -24.19
CA LYS A 267 -30.95 -22.72 -23.79
C LYS A 267 -31.91 -22.75 -24.97
N LYS A 268 -31.72 -21.84 -25.94
CA LYS A 268 -32.55 -21.81 -27.19
C LYS A 268 -32.32 -23.05 -28.05
N THR A 269 -31.09 -23.55 -28.11
CA THR A 269 -30.74 -24.73 -28.89
C THR A 269 -31.25 -26.01 -28.24
N GLU A 270 -31.16 -26.15 -26.92
CA GLU A 270 -31.74 -27.27 -26.17
C GLU A 270 -33.26 -27.31 -26.30
N ALA A 271 -33.93 -26.18 -26.13
CA ALA A 271 -35.39 -26.09 -26.35
C ALA A 271 -35.82 -26.49 -27.78
N TYR A 272 -35.00 -26.13 -28.80
CA TYR A 272 -35.24 -26.56 -30.15
C TYR A 272 -35.05 -28.08 -30.32
N ILE A 273 -33.98 -28.64 -29.72
CA ILE A 273 -33.71 -30.08 -29.79
C ILE A 273 -34.84 -30.85 -29.12
N ASP A 274 -35.28 -30.46 -27.94
CA ASP A 274 -36.35 -31.14 -27.21
C ASP A 274 -37.68 -31.06 -27.98
N LYS A 275 -38.02 -29.91 -28.56
CA LYS A 275 -39.24 -29.73 -29.37
C LYS A 275 -39.27 -30.64 -30.61
N TYR A 276 -38.12 -30.89 -31.26
CA TYR A 276 -38.03 -31.60 -32.54
C TYR A 276 -37.27 -32.93 -32.44
N ARG A 277 -37.11 -33.47 -31.25
CA ARG A 277 -36.40 -34.74 -31.01
C ARG A 277 -37.04 -35.93 -31.72
N ALA A 278 -38.36 -35.92 -31.82
CA ALA A 278 -39.14 -36.90 -32.59
C ALA A 278 -39.88 -36.20 -33.72
N GLY A 279 -39.88 -36.80 -34.94
CA GLY A 279 -40.62 -36.30 -36.10
C GLY A 279 -39.74 -35.89 -37.29
N ILE A 280 -40.36 -35.24 -38.29
CA ILE A 280 -39.76 -34.88 -39.58
C ILE A 280 -38.46 -34.06 -39.46
N LYS A 281 -38.32 -33.24 -38.41
CA LYS A 281 -37.15 -32.39 -38.17
C LYS A 281 -36.07 -33.05 -37.27
N SER A 282 -36.18 -34.33 -36.93
CA SER A 282 -35.25 -35.01 -36.02
C SER A 282 -33.80 -35.04 -36.52
N LYS A 283 -33.58 -35.09 -37.86
CA LYS A 283 -32.24 -34.96 -38.45
C LYS A 283 -31.58 -33.63 -38.17
N MET A 284 -32.34 -32.52 -38.22
CA MET A 284 -31.86 -31.18 -37.89
C MET A 284 -31.61 -31.04 -36.38
N ALA A 285 -32.46 -31.62 -35.54
CA ALA A 285 -32.27 -31.64 -34.08
C ALA A 285 -30.97 -32.37 -33.69
N ARG A 286 -30.67 -33.51 -34.29
CA ARG A 286 -29.39 -34.25 -34.11
C ARG A 286 -28.19 -33.42 -34.58
N GLY A 287 -28.28 -32.73 -35.72
CA GLY A 287 -27.22 -31.84 -36.18
C GLY A 287 -26.91 -30.72 -35.18
N ARG A 288 -27.94 -30.06 -34.61
CA ARG A 288 -27.78 -29.06 -33.55
C ARG A 288 -27.25 -29.64 -32.25
N GLN A 289 -27.65 -30.88 -31.86
CA GLN A 289 -27.09 -31.59 -30.73
C GLN A 289 -25.58 -31.82 -30.89
N SER A 290 -25.16 -32.24 -32.10
CA SER A 290 -23.75 -32.46 -32.42
C SER A 290 -22.94 -31.14 -32.36
N GLN A 291 -23.54 -30.02 -32.82
CA GLN A 291 -22.92 -28.69 -32.67
C GLN A 291 -22.80 -28.27 -31.19
N LEU A 292 -23.86 -28.45 -30.40
CA LEU A 292 -23.86 -28.16 -28.98
C LEU A 292 -22.84 -28.97 -28.22
N ASN A 293 -22.66 -30.27 -28.55
CA ASN A 293 -21.68 -31.13 -27.92
C ASN A 293 -20.22 -30.76 -28.27
N ARG A 294 -19.99 -30.03 -29.38
CA ARG A 294 -18.67 -29.53 -29.79
C ARG A 294 -18.40 -28.10 -29.30
N LEU A 295 -19.44 -27.43 -28.76
CA LEU A 295 -19.29 -26.07 -28.26
C LEU A 295 -18.44 -26.10 -26.99
N GLU A 296 -17.34 -25.38 -27.01
CA GLU A 296 -16.54 -25.12 -25.84
C GLU A 296 -17.36 -24.22 -24.88
N ARG A 297 -17.69 -24.74 -23.72
CA ARG A 297 -18.51 -24.04 -22.74
C ARG A 297 -17.65 -23.06 -21.99
N LEU A 298 -18.05 -21.79 -22.01
CA LEU A 298 -17.46 -20.76 -21.16
C LEU A 298 -17.85 -21.04 -19.71
N GLU A 299 -16.87 -20.90 -18.83
CA GLU A 299 -17.12 -20.92 -17.39
C GLU A 299 -17.73 -19.58 -16.97
N ALA A 300 -18.58 -19.60 -15.96
CA ALA A 300 -19.13 -18.37 -15.42
C ALA A 300 -17.99 -17.52 -14.85
N PRO A 301 -17.78 -16.27 -15.28
CA PRO A 301 -16.81 -15.41 -14.66
C PRO A 301 -17.11 -15.27 -13.17
N VAL A 302 -16.08 -15.41 -12.34
CA VAL A 302 -16.22 -15.14 -10.90
C VAL A 302 -16.27 -13.62 -10.77
N THR A 303 -17.48 -13.08 -10.73
CA THR A 303 -17.68 -11.67 -10.42
C THR A 303 -17.31 -11.41 -8.96
N SER A 304 -16.67 -10.26 -8.68
CA SER A 304 -16.51 -9.76 -7.32
C SER A 304 -17.90 -9.75 -6.68
N HIS A 305 -18.07 -10.56 -5.66
CA HIS A 305 -19.33 -10.60 -4.94
C HIS A 305 -19.43 -9.30 -4.14
N HIS A 306 -20.38 -8.44 -4.49
CA HIS A 306 -20.82 -7.41 -3.54
C HIS A 306 -21.28 -8.11 -2.26
N LEU A 307 -20.81 -7.61 -1.15
CA LEU A 307 -21.10 -8.17 0.16
C LEU A 307 -22.63 -8.17 0.38
N GLN A 308 -23.24 -9.34 0.36
CA GLN A 308 -24.64 -9.52 0.79
C GLN A 308 -24.69 -9.82 2.30
N PHE A 309 -23.92 -9.05 3.07
CA PHE A 309 -23.85 -9.17 4.51
C PHE A 309 -24.67 -8.04 5.14
N SER A 310 -25.54 -8.39 6.08
CA SER A 310 -26.28 -7.42 6.86
C SER A 310 -25.86 -7.55 8.31
N PHE A 311 -25.34 -6.47 8.85
CA PHE A 311 -25.03 -6.41 10.29
C PHE A 311 -26.30 -6.61 11.13
N PRO A 312 -26.20 -7.29 12.28
CA PRO A 312 -27.24 -7.20 13.29
C PRO A 312 -27.43 -5.73 13.68
N PRO A 313 -28.67 -5.28 13.95
CA PRO A 313 -28.89 -3.90 14.36
C PRO A 313 -28.15 -3.62 15.67
N ALA A 314 -27.19 -2.70 15.62
CA ALA A 314 -26.42 -2.31 16.78
C ALA A 314 -27.28 -1.52 17.78
N ALA A 315 -27.13 -1.80 19.06
CA ALA A 315 -27.82 -1.06 20.11
C ALA A 315 -27.34 0.41 20.13
N MET A 316 -28.25 1.35 20.42
CA MET A 316 -27.91 2.77 20.46
C MET A 316 -26.98 3.07 21.64
N SER A 317 -25.73 3.44 21.38
CA SER A 317 -24.72 3.81 22.37
C SER A 317 -24.89 5.28 22.85
N ALA A 318 -24.15 5.66 23.89
CA ALA A 318 -23.98 7.05 24.30
C ALA A 318 -23.33 7.90 23.19
N ASP A 319 -23.46 9.22 23.27
CA ASP A 319 -22.84 10.14 22.32
C ASP A 319 -21.29 10.10 22.40
N LYS A 320 -20.75 10.08 23.64
CA LYS A 320 -19.33 9.81 23.89
C LYS A 320 -19.17 8.31 24.08
N VAL A 321 -18.51 7.67 23.14
CA VAL A 321 -18.28 6.22 23.12
C VAL A 321 -17.04 5.88 23.93
N LEU A 322 -15.95 6.65 23.74
CA LEU A 322 -14.70 6.50 24.46
C LEU A 322 -14.19 7.88 24.87
N VAL A 323 -13.72 8.01 26.11
CA VAL A 323 -13.03 9.19 26.62
C VAL A 323 -11.74 8.72 27.30
N LEU A 324 -10.62 9.22 26.81
CA LEU A 324 -9.32 9.12 27.46
C LEU A 324 -9.05 10.46 28.11
N ASP A 325 -8.77 10.50 29.41
CA ASP A 325 -8.55 11.72 30.16
C ASP A 325 -7.22 11.67 30.89
N HIS A 326 -6.26 12.50 30.42
CA HIS A 326 -4.90 12.58 30.95
C HIS A 326 -4.22 11.21 31.14
N LEU A 327 -4.39 10.32 30.15
CA LEU A 327 -3.97 8.94 30.21
C LEU A 327 -2.46 8.81 30.01
N SER A 328 -1.78 8.14 30.95
CA SER A 328 -0.39 7.73 30.80
C SER A 328 -0.26 6.22 31.05
N VAL A 329 0.49 5.55 30.19
CA VAL A 329 0.64 4.09 30.19
C VAL A 329 2.09 3.70 29.94
N GLY A 330 2.56 2.68 30.65
CA GLY A 330 3.92 2.14 30.49
C GLY A 330 4.05 0.72 31.02
N TYR A 331 5.26 0.19 30.97
CA TYR A 331 5.64 -1.10 31.54
C TYR A 331 6.79 -0.92 32.53
N GLY A 332 6.50 -1.09 33.81
CA GLY A 332 7.48 -0.91 34.89
C GLY A 332 7.93 0.54 35.00
N GLU A 333 9.22 0.84 34.79
CA GLU A 333 9.76 2.21 34.86
C GLU A 333 9.74 2.94 33.50
N SER A 334 9.37 2.26 32.43
CA SER A 334 9.35 2.82 31.06
C SER A 334 7.95 3.28 30.68
N ARG A 335 7.75 4.61 30.68
CA ARG A 335 6.52 5.23 30.19
C ARG A 335 6.55 5.28 28.66
N ILE A 336 5.50 4.78 28.01
CA ILE A 336 5.37 4.72 26.54
C ILE A 336 4.42 5.81 26.04
N ILE A 337 3.35 6.07 26.78
CA ILE A 337 2.34 7.07 26.47
C ILE A 337 2.28 8.04 27.64
N ASP A 338 2.31 9.33 27.36
CA ASP A 338 2.34 10.36 28.40
C ASP A 338 1.28 11.44 28.15
N ASP A 339 0.36 11.54 29.11
CA ASP A 339 -0.64 12.62 29.23
C ASP A 339 -1.51 12.81 27.96
N ILE A 340 -2.08 11.73 27.42
CA ILE A 340 -2.93 11.81 26.25
C ILE A 340 -4.41 11.99 26.65
N SER A 341 -5.13 12.82 25.88
CA SER A 341 -6.58 13.02 26.01
C SER A 341 -7.23 12.88 24.63
N LEU A 342 -8.28 12.04 24.54
CA LEU A 342 -8.98 11.76 23.29
C LEU A 342 -10.46 11.52 23.56
N VAL A 343 -11.32 12.05 22.70
CA VAL A 343 -12.76 11.77 22.76
C VAL A 343 -13.21 11.17 21.42
N VAL A 344 -13.81 9.96 21.48
CA VAL A 344 -14.42 9.32 20.32
C VAL A 344 -15.93 9.38 20.48
N ARG A 345 -16.62 9.93 19.47
CA ARG A 345 -18.07 10.08 19.46
C ARG A 345 -18.74 8.97 18.66
N ARG A 346 -20.02 8.77 18.93
CA ARG A 346 -20.83 7.80 18.19
C ARG A 346 -20.84 8.10 16.69
N GLY A 347 -20.61 7.05 15.88
CA GLY A 347 -20.55 7.12 14.43
C GLY A 347 -19.23 7.65 13.87
N GLU A 348 -18.24 7.95 14.73
CA GLU A 348 -16.89 8.28 14.26
C GLU A 348 -16.12 7.01 13.88
N SER A 349 -15.37 7.12 12.80
CA SER A 349 -14.46 6.10 12.30
C SER A 349 -13.04 6.60 12.50
N VAL A 350 -12.37 6.14 13.56
CA VAL A 350 -11.08 6.65 13.99
C VAL A 350 -9.96 5.72 13.57
N ALA A 351 -9.00 6.22 12.80
CA ALA A 351 -7.74 5.55 12.49
C ALA A 351 -6.64 5.98 13.47
N LEU A 352 -5.99 5.05 14.15
CA LEU A 352 -4.79 5.31 14.94
C LEU A 352 -3.55 4.88 14.15
N ILE A 353 -2.69 5.84 13.85
CA ILE A 353 -1.43 5.64 13.13
C ILE A 353 -0.23 6.10 13.97
N GLY A 354 0.95 5.66 13.61
CA GLY A 354 2.22 6.02 14.26
C GLY A 354 3.31 4.99 13.99
N PRO A 355 4.57 5.31 14.30
CA PRO A 355 5.69 4.40 14.07
C PRO A 355 5.56 3.10 14.88
N ASN A 356 6.31 2.08 14.48
CA ASN A 356 6.39 0.83 15.23
C ASN A 356 7.02 1.09 16.60
N GLY A 357 6.41 0.56 17.65
CA GLY A 357 6.85 0.79 19.02
C GLY A 357 6.31 2.06 19.69
N ALA A 358 5.56 2.92 18.99
CA ALA A 358 4.95 4.13 19.57
C ALA A 358 3.91 3.86 20.67
N GLY A 359 3.49 2.60 20.86
CA GLY A 359 2.52 2.23 21.90
C GLY A 359 1.08 2.06 21.43
N LYS A 360 0.84 1.92 20.11
CA LYS A 360 -0.51 1.74 19.54
C LYS A 360 -1.27 0.56 20.18
N SER A 361 -0.69 -0.64 20.15
CA SER A 361 -1.31 -1.82 20.77
C SER A 361 -1.37 -1.73 22.30
N THR A 362 -0.43 -1.02 22.94
CA THR A 362 -0.48 -0.72 24.39
C THR A 362 -1.69 0.13 24.72
N LEU A 363 -1.98 1.16 23.91
CA LEU A 363 -3.17 1.99 24.06
C LEU A 363 -4.45 1.17 23.92
N VAL A 364 -4.54 0.33 22.88
CA VAL A 364 -5.71 -0.54 22.68
C VAL A 364 -5.90 -1.50 23.85
N LYS A 365 -4.85 -2.18 24.31
CA LYS A 365 -4.93 -3.06 25.49
C LYS A 365 -5.39 -2.33 26.74
N THR A 366 -5.03 -1.05 26.89
CA THR A 366 -5.52 -0.21 27.98
C THR A 366 -6.99 0.14 27.82
N ILE A 367 -7.44 0.45 26.60
CA ILE A 367 -8.86 0.75 26.32
C ILE A 367 -9.74 -0.48 26.58
N VAL A 368 -9.29 -1.67 26.19
CA VAL A 368 -10.03 -2.93 26.39
C VAL A 368 -9.99 -3.40 27.86
N GLY A 369 -9.05 -2.85 28.65
CA GLY A 369 -8.92 -3.16 30.09
C GLY A 369 -7.97 -4.32 30.39
N GLU A 370 -7.18 -4.77 29.42
CA GLU A 370 -6.11 -5.77 29.62
C GLU A 370 -4.90 -5.18 30.35
N LEU A 371 -4.66 -3.86 30.19
CA LEU A 371 -3.58 -3.13 30.82
C LEU A 371 -4.15 -1.97 31.66
N PHE A 372 -3.65 -1.80 32.88
CA PHE A 372 -4.06 -0.69 33.75
C PHE A 372 -3.17 0.54 33.46
N PRO A 373 -3.78 1.75 33.37
CA PRO A 373 -3.03 2.99 33.23
C PRO A 373 -2.23 3.33 34.50
N GLU A 374 -1.10 4.02 34.32
CA GLU A 374 -0.30 4.55 35.44
C GLU A 374 -0.97 5.80 36.03
N SER A 375 -1.55 6.65 35.18
CA SER A 375 -2.31 7.83 35.57
C SER A 375 -3.41 8.12 34.54
N GLY A 376 -4.39 8.94 34.95
CA GLY A 376 -5.56 9.20 34.13
C GLY A 376 -6.58 8.06 34.18
N HIS A 377 -7.56 8.09 33.30
CA HIS A 377 -8.59 7.06 33.23
C HIS A 377 -9.17 6.91 31.82
N VAL A 378 -9.78 5.73 31.61
CA VAL A 378 -10.49 5.37 30.39
C VAL A 378 -11.96 5.25 30.75
N ASP A 379 -12.81 6.06 30.14
CA ASP A 379 -14.26 6.01 30.31
C ASP A 379 -14.92 5.48 29.04
N ILE A 380 -15.60 4.35 29.16
CA ILE A 380 -16.44 3.78 28.10
C ILE A 380 -17.89 4.22 28.35
N GLY A 381 -18.52 4.78 27.33
CA GLY A 381 -19.86 5.34 27.42
C GLY A 381 -20.93 4.31 27.79
N ASN A 382 -22.03 4.80 28.33
CA ASN A 382 -23.17 3.93 28.72
C ASN A 382 -23.75 3.19 27.49
N ARG A 383 -24.07 1.91 27.64
CA ARG A 383 -24.59 1.02 26.59
C ARG A 383 -23.63 0.80 25.44
N VAL A 384 -22.34 1.08 25.60
CA VAL A 384 -21.31 0.72 24.66
C VAL A 384 -20.97 -0.75 24.87
N GLN A 385 -21.05 -1.52 23.80
CA GLN A 385 -20.60 -2.91 23.71
C GLN A 385 -19.36 -2.92 22.83
N VAL A 386 -18.24 -3.34 23.41
CA VAL A 386 -16.92 -3.31 22.76
C VAL A 386 -16.65 -4.67 22.15
N GLY A 387 -16.51 -4.72 20.84
CA GLY A 387 -15.96 -5.85 20.11
C GLY A 387 -14.49 -5.60 19.81
N TYR A 388 -13.61 -6.51 20.20
CA TYR A 388 -12.17 -6.36 19.98
C TYR A 388 -11.64 -7.44 19.06
N PHE A 389 -10.94 -7.03 18.01
CA PHE A 389 -10.19 -7.90 17.12
C PHE A 389 -8.70 -7.80 17.46
N SER A 390 -8.17 -8.83 18.09
CA SER A 390 -6.74 -8.94 18.44
C SER A 390 -5.95 -9.63 17.35
N GLN A 391 -4.65 -9.38 17.34
CA GLN A 391 -3.72 -10.02 16.41
C GLN A 391 -3.62 -11.56 16.59
N GLU A 392 -3.91 -12.09 17.78
CA GLU A 392 -3.71 -13.50 18.12
C GLU A 392 -4.95 -14.40 17.87
N HIS A 393 -6.11 -13.83 17.54
CA HIS A 393 -7.37 -14.55 17.23
C HIS A 393 -7.74 -15.66 18.23
N GLU A 394 -7.55 -15.44 19.51
CA GLU A 394 -7.68 -16.44 20.58
C GLU A 394 -9.10 -17.01 20.77
N GLU A 395 -10.12 -16.39 20.21
CA GLU A 395 -11.53 -16.74 20.43
C GLU A 395 -12.07 -17.88 19.55
N LEU A 396 -11.26 -18.53 18.73
CA LEU A 396 -11.69 -19.59 17.81
C LEU A 396 -11.39 -20.99 18.36
N HIS A 397 -12.31 -21.92 18.16
CA HIS A 397 -12.17 -23.32 18.61
C HIS A 397 -11.49 -24.17 17.54
N ASP A 398 -10.23 -24.48 17.68
CA ASP A 398 -9.41 -25.22 16.69
C ASP A 398 -9.99 -26.59 16.30
N SER A 399 -10.69 -27.25 17.21
CA SER A 399 -11.28 -28.59 17.01
C SER A 399 -12.65 -28.57 16.33
N TRP A 400 -13.24 -27.40 16.11
CA TRP A 400 -14.55 -27.30 15.46
C TRP A 400 -14.40 -27.11 13.95
N GLN A 401 -15.46 -27.47 13.20
CA GLN A 401 -15.55 -27.07 11.80
C GLN A 401 -15.93 -25.59 11.70
N VAL A 402 -15.53 -24.94 10.61
CA VAL A 402 -15.85 -23.52 10.35
C VAL A 402 -17.36 -23.25 10.44
N VAL A 403 -18.18 -24.15 9.91
CA VAL A 403 -19.64 -24.03 9.99
C VAL A 403 -20.14 -24.17 11.42
N ASP A 404 -19.56 -25.09 12.20
CA ASP A 404 -19.95 -25.32 13.59
C ASP A 404 -19.63 -24.13 14.49
N GLU A 405 -18.51 -23.44 14.23
CA GLU A 405 -18.13 -22.22 14.96
C GLU A 405 -19.22 -21.15 14.87
N ILE A 406 -19.78 -20.94 13.68
CA ILE A 406 -20.86 -19.96 13.47
C ILE A 406 -22.21 -20.48 13.98
N MET A 407 -22.54 -21.75 13.72
CA MET A 407 -23.81 -22.34 14.16
C MET A 407 -23.95 -22.33 15.68
N ASN A 408 -22.93 -22.78 16.40
CA ASN A 408 -22.98 -22.92 17.86
C ASN A 408 -22.91 -21.58 18.58
N HIS A 409 -22.10 -20.63 18.06
CA HIS A 409 -21.94 -19.33 18.70
C HIS A 409 -23.20 -18.47 18.55
N PHE A 410 -23.84 -18.45 17.37
CA PHE A 410 -24.99 -17.58 17.05
C PHE A 410 -26.33 -18.32 17.01
N ASN A 411 -26.34 -19.61 17.30
CA ASN A 411 -27.54 -20.46 17.20
C ASN A 411 -28.21 -20.36 15.82
N TYR A 412 -27.40 -20.38 14.74
CA TYR A 412 -27.89 -20.33 13.36
C TYR A 412 -28.15 -21.73 12.81
N SER A 413 -29.11 -21.84 11.87
CA SER A 413 -29.26 -23.04 11.05
C SER A 413 -28.07 -23.16 10.10
N GLU A 414 -27.77 -24.40 9.66
CA GLU A 414 -26.69 -24.69 8.72
C GLU A 414 -26.78 -23.81 7.45
N ASP A 415 -27.98 -23.70 6.86
CA ASP A 415 -28.18 -22.87 5.67
C ASP A 415 -27.84 -21.41 5.91
N LYS A 416 -28.24 -20.85 7.05
CA LYS A 416 -27.93 -19.45 7.42
C LYS A 416 -26.44 -19.28 7.67
N ALA A 417 -25.79 -20.22 8.39
CA ALA A 417 -24.37 -20.19 8.66
C ALA A 417 -23.55 -20.26 7.34
N ARG A 418 -23.92 -21.17 6.42
CA ARG A 418 -23.27 -21.29 5.11
C ARG A 418 -23.45 -20.05 4.24
N ASN A 419 -24.62 -19.41 4.27
CA ASN A 419 -24.84 -18.14 3.54
C ASN A 419 -23.95 -17.02 4.07
N VAL A 420 -23.85 -16.87 5.39
CA VAL A 420 -23.00 -15.87 6.02
C VAL A 420 -21.52 -16.15 5.79
N LEU A 421 -21.09 -17.41 5.91
CA LEU A 421 -19.72 -17.83 5.58
C LEU A 421 -19.39 -17.58 4.09
N GLY A 422 -20.37 -17.82 3.20
CA GLY A 422 -20.23 -17.55 1.77
C GLY A 422 -19.97 -16.08 1.44
N SER A 423 -20.57 -15.15 2.21
CA SER A 423 -20.31 -13.71 2.05
C SER A 423 -18.88 -13.33 2.42
N PHE A 424 -18.21 -14.13 3.27
CA PHE A 424 -16.79 -13.99 3.63
C PHE A 424 -15.90 -15.00 2.90
N LEU A 425 -16.27 -15.40 1.67
CA LEU A 425 -15.50 -16.26 0.77
C LEU A 425 -15.21 -17.70 1.27
N PHE A 426 -15.90 -18.20 2.27
CA PHE A 426 -15.89 -19.62 2.60
C PHE A 426 -16.89 -20.36 1.70
N LYS A 427 -16.40 -21.12 0.72
CA LYS A 427 -17.24 -21.75 -0.32
C LYS A 427 -17.05 -23.26 -0.37
N GLY A 428 -18.10 -23.94 -0.78
CA GLY A 428 -18.07 -25.39 -1.01
C GLY A 428 -17.63 -26.16 0.24
N ASP A 429 -16.53 -26.92 0.11
CA ASP A 429 -15.99 -27.76 1.18
C ASP A 429 -15.20 -27.00 2.25
N ASP A 430 -14.87 -25.73 2.02
CA ASP A 430 -14.11 -24.91 2.99
C ASP A 430 -14.86 -24.75 4.32
N VAL A 431 -16.19 -24.74 4.28
CA VAL A 431 -17.02 -24.61 5.49
C VAL A 431 -16.92 -25.81 6.44
N PHE A 432 -16.45 -26.96 5.94
CA PHE A 432 -16.27 -28.20 6.70
C PHE A 432 -14.84 -28.43 7.17
N LYS A 433 -13.89 -27.56 6.80
CA LYS A 433 -12.52 -27.62 7.33
C LYS A 433 -12.53 -27.40 8.84
N LEU A 434 -11.59 -28.02 9.56
CA LEU A 434 -11.33 -27.67 10.95
C LEU A 434 -10.73 -26.27 11.04
N VAL A 435 -11.14 -25.52 12.06
CA VAL A 435 -10.60 -24.17 12.32
C VAL A 435 -9.08 -24.21 12.49
N GLY A 436 -8.57 -25.27 13.14
CA GLY A 436 -7.12 -25.47 13.32
C GLY A 436 -6.34 -25.70 12.01
N ASP A 437 -7.00 -26.16 10.94
CA ASP A 437 -6.38 -26.40 9.63
C ASP A 437 -6.42 -25.16 8.70
N LEU A 438 -7.03 -24.07 9.15
CA LEU A 438 -7.13 -22.83 8.40
C LEU A 438 -5.77 -22.12 8.32
N SER A 439 -5.48 -21.54 7.16
CA SER A 439 -4.38 -20.57 7.03
C SER A 439 -4.61 -19.34 7.91
N GLY A 440 -3.54 -18.61 8.26
CA GLY A 440 -3.66 -17.39 9.07
C GLY A 440 -4.68 -16.37 8.51
N GLY A 441 -4.71 -16.18 7.19
CA GLY A 441 -5.69 -15.29 6.54
C GLY A 441 -7.13 -15.83 6.56
N GLU A 442 -7.34 -17.16 6.44
CA GLU A 442 -8.66 -17.77 6.59
C GLU A 442 -9.16 -17.65 8.04
N ARG A 443 -8.25 -17.84 9.01
CA ARG A 443 -8.55 -17.71 10.44
C ARG A 443 -8.93 -16.28 10.82
N ALA A 444 -8.15 -15.29 10.35
CA ALA A 444 -8.46 -13.86 10.52
C ALA A 444 -9.83 -13.50 9.94
N ARG A 445 -10.14 -14.00 8.75
CA ARG A 445 -11.43 -13.79 8.08
C ARG A 445 -12.61 -14.37 8.86
N LEU A 446 -12.45 -15.56 9.43
CA LEU A 446 -13.47 -16.18 10.28
C LEU A 446 -13.67 -15.39 11.58
N ALA A 447 -12.59 -14.93 12.22
CA ALA A 447 -12.65 -14.10 13.43
C ALA A 447 -13.33 -12.76 13.18
N LEU A 448 -13.02 -12.07 12.06
CA LEU A 448 -13.70 -10.83 11.66
C LEU A 448 -15.20 -11.05 11.42
N LEU A 449 -15.56 -12.13 10.71
CA LEU A 449 -16.96 -12.48 10.50
C LEU A 449 -17.68 -12.70 11.84
N LYS A 450 -17.06 -13.44 12.76
CA LYS A 450 -17.61 -13.69 14.09
C LYS A 450 -17.83 -12.37 14.84
N LEU A 451 -16.84 -11.49 14.84
CA LEU A 451 -16.94 -10.15 15.46
C LEU A 451 -18.11 -9.34 14.88
N PHE A 452 -18.25 -9.30 13.56
CA PHE A 452 -19.31 -8.54 12.91
C PHE A 452 -20.72 -9.11 13.18
N LEU A 453 -20.82 -10.38 13.50
CA LEU A 453 -22.09 -11.03 13.87
C LEU A 453 -22.48 -10.83 15.34
N GLN A 454 -21.57 -10.42 16.23
CA GLN A 454 -21.83 -10.22 17.66
C GLN A 454 -22.82 -9.07 17.91
N GLY A 455 -22.86 -8.08 17.00
CA GLY A 455 -23.78 -6.95 17.09
C GLY A 455 -23.30 -5.87 18.06
N ASP A 456 -22.00 -5.85 18.34
CA ASP A 456 -21.35 -4.80 19.12
C ASP A 456 -21.48 -3.44 18.41
N ASN A 457 -21.51 -2.35 19.17
CA ASN A 457 -21.70 -1.01 18.64
C ASN A 457 -20.43 -0.16 18.66
N PHE A 458 -19.34 -0.68 19.25
CA PHE A 458 -18.00 -0.11 19.20
C PHE A 458 -16.99 -1.20 18.88
N LEU A 459 -16.37 -1.12 17.69
CA LEU A 459 -15.37 -2.08 17.26
C LEU A 459 -13.97 -1.50 17.43
N ILE A 460 -13.08 -2.28 18.01
CA ILE A 460 -11.64 -1.98 18.09
C ILE A 460 -10.92 -3.03 17.25
N LEU A 461 -10.20 -2.58 16.22
CA LEU A 461 -9.56 -3.45 15.23
C LEU A 461 -8.05 -3.20 15.24
N ASP A 462 -7.27 -4.16 15.72
CA ASP A 462 -5.80 -4.10 15.73
C ASP A 462 -5.24 -4.88 14.54
N GLU A 463 -4.76 -4.16 13.52
CA GLU A 463 -4.22 -4.67 12.25
C GLU A 463 -5.13 -5.68 11.53
N PRO A 464 -6.41 -5.34 11.26
CA PRO A 464 -7.38 -6.29 10.70
C PRO A 464 -7.07 -6.72 9.26
N THR A 465 -6.20 -6.01 8.56
CA THR A 465 -5.81 -6.29 7.17
C THR A 465 -4.59 -7.17 7.04
N ASN A 466 -3.90 -7.49 8.15
CA ASN A 466 -2.72 -8.35 8.13
C ASN A 466 -3.06 -9.76 7.66
N HIS A 467 -2.20 -10.32 6.80
CA HIS A 467 -2.35 -11.65 6.19
C HIS A 467 -3.59 -11.83 5.31
N LEU A 468 -4.41 -10.80 5.11
CA LEU A 468 -5.56 -10.85 4.21
C LEU A 468 -5.12 -10.57 2.77
N ASP A 469 -5.65 -11.36 1.84
CA ASP A 469 -5.52 -11.07 0.41
C ASP A 469 -6.45 -9.91 -0.02
N ILE A 470 -6.17 -9.35 -1.18
CA ILE A 470 -6.89 -8.18 -1.68
C ILE A 470 -8.42 -8.39 -1.73
N PRO A 471 -8.95 -9.52 -2.24
CA PRO A 471 -10.40 -9.75 -2.23
C PRO A 471 -11.02 -9.78 -0.82
N THR A 472 -10.29 -10.31 0.15
CA THR A 472 -10.76 -10.33 1.54
C THR A 472 -10.74 -8.93 2.17
N ARG A 473 -9.69 -8.12 1.88
CA ARG A 473 -9.63 -6.71 2.33
C ARG A 473 -10.81 -5.90 1.79
N GLU A 474 -11.15 -6.07 0.52
CA GLU A 474 -12.32 -5.42 -0.10
C GLU A 474 -13.63 -5.75 0.62
N ILE A 475 -13.81 -7.02 1.03
CA ILE A 475 -14.98 -7.43 1.81
C ILE A 475 -15.02 -6.75 3.19
N VAL A 476 -13.87 -6.66 3.87
CA VAL A 476 -13.78 -6.01 5.19
C VAL A 476 -14.03 -4.50 5.06
N GLU A 477 -13.50 -3.86 4.01
CA GLU A 477 -13.78 -2.45 3.69
C GLU A 477 -15.27 -2.21 3.48
N GLU A 478 -15.90 -3.02 2.62
CA GLU A 478 -17.33 -2.93 2.32
C GLU A 478 -18.19 -3.16 3.58
N ALA A 479 -17.78 -4.12 4.43
CA ALA A 479 -18.41 -4.38 5.69
C ALA A 479 -18.34 -3.16 6.62
N LEU A 480 -17.16 -2.59 6.83
CA LEU A 480 -16.99 -1.43 7.71
C LEU A 480 -17.67 -0.16 7.18
N GLN A 481 -17.74 0.04 5.87
CA GLN A 481 -18.50 1.14 5.27
C GLN A 481 -20.01 1.01 5.51
N GLN A 482 -20.53 -0.22 5.63
CA GLN A 482 -21.94 -0.48 5.93
C GLN A 482 -22.23 -0.52 7.44
N PHE A 483 -21.21 -0.49 8.28
CA PHE A 483 -21.38 -0.56 9.73
C PHE A 483 -21.83 0.78 10.28
N GLU A 484 -23.01 0.80 10.93
CA GLU A 484 -23.62 2.02 11.50
C GLU A 484 -23.08 2.39 12.90
N GLY A 485 -22.17 1.60 13.47
CA GLY A 485 -21.56 1.83 14.78
C GLY A 485 -20.35 2.77 14.74
N THR A 486 -19.58 2.72 15.82
CA THR A 486 -18.32 3.44 15.99
C THR A 486 -17.18 2.44 15.89
N TYR A 487 -16.06 2.82 15.28
CA TYR A 487 -14.89 1.94 15.29
C TYR A 487 -13.58 2.70 15.42
N PHE A 488 -12.61 2.01 16.02
CA PHE A 488 -11.27 2.47 16.27
C PHE A 488 -10.29 1.46 15.63
N ILE A 489 -9.52 1.88 14.65
CA ILE A 489 -8.71 0.99 13.82
C ILE A 489 -7.24 1.36 13.93
N ILE A 490 -6.39 0.35 14.16
CA ILE A 490 -4.96 0.43 13.92
C ILE A 490 -4.68 -0.30 12.61
N SER A 491 -4.03 0.33 11.65
CA SER A 491 -3.56 -0.35 10.44
C SER A 491 -2.41 0.41 9.78
N HIS A 492 -1.55 -0.33 9.10
CA HIS A 492 -0.52 0.19 8.21
C HIS A 492 -0.97 0.21 6.74
N ASP A 493 -2.17 -0.30 6.44
CA ASP A 493 -2.76 -0.29 5.10
C ASP A 493 -3.38 1.10 4.81
N ARG A 494 -2.62 1.95 4.12
CA ARG A 494 -3.00 3.33 3.80
C ARG A 494 -4.26 3.41 2.95
N TYR A 495 -4.43 2.49 2.00
CA TYR A 495 -5.63 2.44 1.15
C TYR A 495 -6.87 2.09 1.96
N PHE A 496 -6.75 1.10 2.84
CA PHE A 496 -7.82 0.70 3.75
C PHE A 496 -8.24 1.85 4.66
N LEU A 497 -7.27 2.50 5.34
CA LEU A 497 -7.55 3.63 6.22
C LEU A 497 -8.23 4.79 5.47
N ASP A 498 -7.82 5.06 4.23
CA ASP A 498 -8.40 6.13 3.42
C ASP A 498 -9.87 5.87 3.06
N GLN A 499 -10.26 4.60 2.88
CA GLN A 499 -11.63 4.19 2.55
C GLN A 499 -12.57 4.14 3.76
N VAL A 500 -12.05 3.84 4.96
CA VAL A 500 -12.90 3.54 6.12
C VAL A 500 -12.85 4.61 7.20
N SER A 501 -11.80 5.43 7.31
CA SER A 501 -11.68 6.41 8.39
C SER A 501 -12.25 7.79 8.03
N THR A 502 -12.84 8.44 9.03
CA THR A 502 -13.30 9.84 8.97
C THR A 502 -12.45 10.76 9.83
N LYS A 503 -11.67 10.20 10.74
CA LYS A 503 -10.78 10.90 11.66
C LYS A 503 -9.48 10.11 11.79
N THR A 504 -8.34 10.81 11.72
CA THR A 504 -7.01 10.21 11.89
C THR A 504 -6.37 10.75 13.16
N VAL A 505 -5.88 9.84 14.01
CA VAL A 505 -5.16 10.14 15.25
C VAL A 505 -3.74 9.61 15.09
N VAL A 506 -2.76 10.49 15.23
CA VAL A 506 -1.33 10.15 15.12
C VAL A 506 -0.76 10.03 16.53
N LEU A 507 -0.19 8.88 16.84
CA LEU A 507 0.56 8.65 18.08
C LEU A 507 2.05 8.68 17.76
N ASP A 508 2.73 9.71 18.24
CA ASP A 508 4.16 9.89 18.03
C ASP A 508 4.80 10.46 19.30
N ASP A 509 5.94 9.92 19.68
CA ASP A 509 6.70 10.27 20.90
C ASP A 509 5.82 10.39 22.17
N GLY A 510 4.93 9.41 22.35
CA GLY A 510 4.01 9.32 23.50
C GLY A 510 2.86 10.33 23.51
N LYS A 511 2.70 11.14 22.48
CA LYS A 511 1.66 12.16 22.33
C LYS A 511 0.72 11.84 21.19
N ILE A 512 -0.49 12.42 21.23
CA ILE A 512 -1.44 12.28 20.14
C ILE A 512 -1.72 13.63 19.46
N THR A 513 -1.91 13.56 18.14
CA THR A 513 -2.39 14.68 17.33
C THR A 513 -3.59 14.22 16.52
N GLU A 514 -4.68 15.00 16.54
CA GLU A 514 -5.93 14.66 15.86
C GLU A 514 -6.05 15.42 14.54
N TYR A 515 -6.44 14.71 13.47
CA TYR A 515 -6.76 15.25 12.17
C TYR A 515 -8.21 14.87 11.81
N LEU A 516 -9.04 15.88 11.52
CA LEU A 516 -10.46 15.68 11.18
C LEU A 516 -10.61 15.34 9.69
N GLY A 517 -10.12 14.17 9.31
CA GLY A 517 -10.14 13.65 7.96
C GLY A 517 -9.50 12.27 7.88
N ASN A 518 -9.57 11.66 6.68
CA ASN A 518 -8.96 10.37 6.38
C ASN A 518 -7.42 10.47 6.26
N TYR A 519 -6.79 9.36 5.89
CA TYR A 519 -5.32 9.31 5.74
C TYR A 519 -4.78 10.28 4.67
N SER A 520 -5.47 10.44 3.55
CA SER A 520 -5.08 11.39 2.49
C SER A 520 -5.08 12.83 2.99
N TYR A 521 -6.10 13.22 3.75
CA TYR A 521 -6.17 14.54 4.38
C TYR A 521 -5.03 14.78 5.37
N TYR A 522 -4.70 13.78 6.20
CA TYR A 522 -3.55 13.85 7.10
C TYR A 522 -2.25 14.11 6.33
N LYS A 523 -1.99 13.37 5.25
CA LYS A 523 -0.78 13.54 4.42
C LYS A 523 -0.72 14.90 3.74
N GLU A 524 -1.84 15.43 3.28
CA GLU A 524 -1.92 16.78 2.72
C GLU A 524 -1.53 17.83 3.77
N LYS A 525 -2.06 17.70 4.99
CA LYS A 525 -1.72 18.61 6.09
C LYS A 525 -0.26 18.54 6.52
N LEU A 526 0.34 17.35 6.55
CA LEU A 526 1.78 17.20 6.79
C LEU A 526 2.61 17.90 5.71
N LYS A 527 2.22 17.76 4.45
CA LYS A 527 2.91 18.42 3.35
C LYS A 527 2.82 19.95 3.45
N GLU A 528 1.63 20.48 3.72
CA GLU A 528 1.44 21.92 3.96
C GLU A 528 2.33 22.43 5.11
N GLN A 529 2.42 21.70 6.21
CA GLN A 529 3.28 22.04 7.36
C GLN A 529 4.77 22.00 6.99
N ALA A 530 5.20 20.97 6.25
CA ALA A 530 6.58 20.85 5.79
C ALA A 530 6.97 21.99 4.83
N ASP A 531 6.09 22.35 3.90
CA ASP A 531 6.29 23.46 2.96
C ASP A 531 6.39 24.80 3.70
N LEU A 532 5.53 25.03 4.71
CA LEU A 532 5.59 26.21 5.55
C LEU A 532 6.88 26.31 6.37
N LEU A 533 7.36 25.17 6.93
CA LEU A 533 8.62 25.10 7.66
C LEU A 533 9.83 25.35 6.74
N ALA A 534 9.80 24.82 5.52
CA ALA A 534 10.84 25.06 4.52
C ALA A 534 10.93 26.55 4.16
N LEU A 535 9.79 27.20 3.92
CA LEU A 535 9.72 28.63 3.66
C LEU A 535 10.21 29.48 4.85
N ALA A 536 9.86 29.09 6.09
CA ALA A 536 10.32 29.78 7.28
C ALA A 536 11.85 29.65 7.49
N ASN A 537 12.41 28.47 7.19
CA ASN A 537 13.84 28.21 7.26
C ASN A 537 14.61 28.99 6.17
N GLU A 538 14.08 29.09 4.96
CA GLU A 538 14.67 29.91 3.89
C GLU A 538 14.69 31.39 4.28
N GLN A 539 13.61 31.90 4.87
CA GLN A 539 13.56 33.30 5.37
C GLN A 539 14.55 33.54 6.51
N ASN A 540 14.74 32.58 7.42
CA ASN A 540 15.72 32.69 8.50
C ASN A 540 17.17 32.65 7.97
N LEU A 541 17.46 31.79 6.97
CA LEU A 541 18.76 31.74 6.32
C LEU A 541 19.10 33.02 5.52
N GLU A 542 18.09 33.70 4.96
CA GLU A 542 18.27 34.98 4.31
C GLU A 542 18.48 36.12 5.35
N ALA A 543 17.76 36.07 6.48
CA ALA A 543 17.95 37.01 7.57
C ALA A 543 19.36 36.90 8.20
N ASP A 544 19.87 35.66 8.41
CA ASP A 544 21.22 35.45 8.91
C ASP A 544 22.31 35.87 7.91
N LYS A 545 22.08 35.73 6.60
CA LYS A 545 22.98 36.22 5.55
C LYS A 545 23.00 37.76 5.46
N VAL A 546 21.90 38.40 5.81
CA VAL A 546 21.82 39.88 5.89
C VAL A 546 22.52 40.36 7.15
N GLN A 547 22.37 39.68 8.29
CA GLN A 547 23.00 40.03 9.57
C GLN A 547 24.52 39.83 9.53
N SER A 548 25.02 38.75 8.91
CA SER A 548 26.47 38.51 8.74
C SER A 548 27.15 39.49 7.76
N LYS A 549 26.39 40.20 6.91
CA LYS A 549 26.89 41.30 6.07
C LYS A 549 26.94 42.63 6.77
N CYS A 550 26.18 42.85 7.87
CA CYS A 550 26.23 44.06 8.67
C CYS A 550 27.38 44.06 9.68
N ASP A 551 27.86 42.90 10.14
CA ASP A 551 28.94 42.84 11.15
C ASP A 551 30.36 42.92 10.57
N SER A 552 30.53 43.12 9.24
CA SER A 552 31.84 43.23 8.59
C SER A 552 32.15 44.62 8.00
N ALA A 553 31.49 45.65 8.47
CA ALA A 553 31.82 47.02 8.04
C ALA A 553 32.26 47.89 9.24
N ASP A 554 33.57 47.91 9.50
CA ASP A 554 34.25 48.88 10.34
C ASP A 554 34.34 50.26 9.64
N GLU A 555 34.14 51.29 10.44
CA GLU A 555 34.15 52.73 10.19
C GLU A 555 35.47 53.30 9.61
N PRO A 556 35.60 54.64 9.43
CA PRO A 556 34.78 55.64 8.74
C PRO A 556 35.60 56.55 7.78
N ALA A 557 34.93 57.36 6.95
CA ALA A 557 35.46 58.69 6.59
C ALA A 557 34.37 59.57 5.97
N LEU A 558 34.17 60.71 6.63
CA LEU A 558 33.46 61.90 6.12
C LEU A 558 34.17 62.45 4.88
N SER A 559 33.45 62.79 3.84
CA SER A 559 33.35 64.16 3.29
C SER A 559 32.75 64.22 1.89
N ALA A 560 31.93 65.23 1.67
CA ALA A 560 31.67 66.08 0.50
C ALA A 560 30.63 65.58 -0.53
N LEU A 561 29.42 66.11 -0.37
CA LEU A 561 28.73 67.10 -1.24
C LEU A 561 28.61 66.80 -2.76
N GLU A 562 27.32 66.72 -3.16
CA GLU A 562 26.70 67.25 -4.38
C GLU A 562 27.04 66.56 -5.72
N SER A 563 26.03 65.87 -6.24
CA SER A 563 25.39 66.29 -7.51
C SER A 563 24.25 65.34 -7.90
N THR A 564 23.13 65.95 -8.15
CA THR A 564 21.92 65.51 -8.84
C THR A 564 22.21 64.68 -10.10
N GLU A 565 21.52 63.54 -10.23
CA GLU A 565 20.88 63.16 -11.49
C GLU A 565 19.89 62.00 -11.26
N GLU A 566 18.72 62.17 -11.82
CA GLU A 566 17.60 61.25 -11.86
C GLU A 566 18.02 59.88 -12.42
N ASN A 567 17.78 58.82 -11.63
CA ASN A 567 17.80 57.47 -12.19
C ASN A 567 16.51 56.76 -11.74
N GLN A 568 15.64 56.55 -12.70
CA GLN A 568 14.41 55.75 -12.59
C GLN A 568 14.74 54.38 -11.99
N LYS A 569 14.25 54.12 -10.77
CA LYS A 569 14.33 52.82 -10.13
C LYS A 569 13.42 51.86 -10.89
N LYS A 570 14.00 50.86 -11.52
CA LYS A 570 13.27 49.64 -11.91
C LYS A 570 12.66 49.02 -10.66
N PRO A 571 11.39 48.61 -10.69
CA PRO A 571 10.77 47.96 -9.55
C PRO A 571 11.53 46.66 -9.18
N ASN A 572 11.66 46.46 -7.87
CA ASN A 572 12.40 45.35 -7.30
C ASN A 572 11.71 44.04 -7.75
N ALA A 573 12.39 43.15 -8.48
CA ALA A 573 11.85 41.92 -9.08
C ALA A 573 11.06 41.05 -8.05
N TYR A 574 11.51 41.05 -6.80
CA TYR A 574 10.83 40.41 -5.68
C TYR A 574 9.44 40.99 -5.33
N MET A 575 9.28 42.31 -5.43
CA MET A 575 7.97 42.95 -5.17
C MET A 575 6.98 42.63 -6.29
N VAL A 576 7.46 42.53 -7.53
CA VAL A 576 6.62 42.16 -8.68
C VAL A 576 6.20 40.69 -8.58
N GLU A 577 7.12 39.80 -8.24
CA GLU A 577 6.85 38.38 -8.09
C GLU A 577 5.85 38.10 -6.93
N LYS A 578 5.98 38.82 -5.82
CA LYS A 578 5.01 38.73 -4.71
C LYS A 578 3.62 39.24 -5.10
N GLN A 579 3.55 40.37 -5.84
CA GLN A 579 2.28 40.90 -6.32
C GLN A 579 1.65 39.97 -7.38
N LEU A 580 2.45 39.28 -8.17
CA LEU A 580 2.01 38.32 -9.16
C LEU A 580 1.40 37.09 -8.48
N ALA A 581 2.04 36.55 -7.45
CA ALA A 581 1.53 35.43 -6.66
C ALA A 581 0.23 35.78 -5.88
N GLU A 582 0.11 37.02 -5.36
CA GLU A 582 -1.13 37.49 -4.72
C GLU A 582 -2.28 37.56 -5.73
N VAL A 583 -2.03 38.08 -6.93
CA VAL A 583 -3.04 38.20 -8.01
C VAL A 583 -3.44 36.82 -8.51
N GLU A 584 -2.50 35.89 -8.70
CA GLU A 584 -2.78 34.49 -9.09
C GLU A 584 -3.65 33.76 -8.05
N SER A 585 -3.36 33.97 -6.77
CA SER A 585 -4.17 33.39 -5.68
C SER A 585 -5.60 33.91 -5.67
N GLU A 586 -5.78 35.21 -5.99
CA GLU A 586 -7.10 35.85 -6.02
C GLU A 586 -7.90 35.45 -7.26
N ILE A 587 -7.24 35.25 -8.42
CA ILE A 587 -7.83 34.67 -9.63
C ILE A 587 -8.34 33.26 -9.35
N ALA A 588 -7.51 32.38 -8.78
CA ALA A 588 -7.91 31.02 -8.46
C ALA A 588 -9.11 30.94 -7.50
N ARG A 589 -9.19 31.87 -6.53
CA ARG A 589 -10.32 31.99 -5.59
C ARG A 589 -11.62 32.38 -6.31
N LEU A 590 -11.56 33.35 -7.20
CA LEU A 590 -12.75 33.84 -7.94
C LEU A 590 -13.20 32.81 -8.97
N GLU A 591 -12.28 32.09 -9.63
CA GLU A 591 -12.63 30.97 -10.53
C GLU A 591 -13.37 29.85 -9.79
N ALA A 592 -12.92 29.50 -8.57
CA ALA A 592 -13.61 28.51 -7.75
C ALA A 592 -15.02 28.97 -7.35
N THR A 593 -15.18 30.27 -7.05
CA THR A 593 -16.48 30.89 -6.72
C THR A 593 -17.42 30.90 -7.92
N MET A 594 -16.92 31.20 -9.11
CA MET A 594 -17.68 31.18 -10.36
C MET A 594 -18.19 29.78 -10.68
N LYS A 595 -17.34 28.79 -10.52
CA LYS A 595 -17.69 27.38 -10.70
C LYS A 595 -18.78 26.90 -9.72
N MET A 596 -18.76 27.43 -8.50
CA MET A 596 -19.81 27.18 -7.51
C MET A 596 -21.16 27.78 -7.91
N TYR A 597 -21.18 29.02 -8.45
CA TYR A 597 -22.39 29.65 -8.95
C TYR A 597 -22.96 28.94 -10.21
N GLU A 598 -22.09 28.46 -11.11
CA GLU A 598 -22.51 27.65 -12.26
C GLU A 598 -23.18 26.35 -11.81
N VAL A 599 -22.64 25.67 -10.79
CA VAL A 599 -23.24 24.46 -10.21
C VAL A 599 -24.59 24.77 -9.56
N GLN A 600 -24.73 25.91 -8.88
CA GLN A 600 -26.00 26.35 -8.31
C GLN A 600 -27.04 26.67 -9.39
N LEU A 601 -26.63 27.30 -10.49
CA LEU A 601 -27.51 27.59 -11.63
C LEU A 601 -27.98 26.31 -12.34
N ALA A 602 -27.16 25.25 -12.32
CA ALA A 602 -27.51 23.96 -12.89
C ALA A 602 -28.47 23.13 -12.01
N ASN A 603 -28.76 23.57 -10.78
CA ASN A 603 -29.66 22.86 -9.88
C ASN A 603 -31.13 23.00 -10.36
N PRO A 604 -31.86 21.89 -10.56
CA PRO A 604 -33.24 21.90 -11.03
C PRO A 604 -34.23 22.69 -10.15
N VAL A 605 -33.93 22.87 -8.87
CA VAL A 605 -34.74 23.63 -7.91
C VAL A 605 -34.59 25.13 -8.16
N VAL A 606 -33.37 25.60 -8.41
CA VAL A 606 -33.04 27.00 -8.69
C VAL A 606 -33.57 27.40 -10.08
N GLN A 607 -33.58 26.48 -11.04
CA GLN A 607 -34.13 26.71 -12.39
C GLN A 607 -35.66 26.94 -12.42
N GLN A 608 -36.36 26.60 -11.35
CA GLN A 608 -37.80 26.84 -11.22
C GLN A 608 -38.12 28.20 -10.55
N ASP A 609 -37.12 28.87 -9.96
CA ASP A 609 -37.29 30.17 -9.32
C ASP A 609 -36.56 31.27 -10.10
N LEU A 610 -37.33 32.07 -10.84
CA LEU A 610 -36.83 33.16 -11.69
C LEU A 610 -36.09 34.24 -10.91
N ASP A 611 -36.45 34.50 -9.66
CA ASP A 611 -35.83 35.54 -8.82
C ASP A 611 -34.47 35.06 -8.28
N GLU A 612 -34.34 33.78 -7.90
CA GLU A 612 -33.05 33.20 -7.51
C GLU A 612 -32.12 33.05 -8.71
N MET A 613 -32.62 32.62 -9.86
CA MET A 613 -31.84 32.51 -11.09
C MET A 613 -31.26 33.87 -11.54
N SER A 614 -32.06 34.95 -11.43
CA SER A 614 -31.62 36.30 -11.76
C SER A 614 -30.53 36.80 -10.79
N LYS A 615 -30.63 36.49 -9.50
CA LYS A 615 -29.61 36.87 -8.50
C LYS A 615 -28.28 36.16 -8.74
N ILE A 616 -28.31 34.85 -9.01
CA ILE A 616 -27.10 34.07 -9.28
C ILE A 616 -26.45 34.51 -10.60
N SER A 617 -27.24 34.82 -11.63
CA SER A 617 -26.71 35.36 -12.89
C SER A 617 -26.02 36.71 -12.71
N MET A 618 -26.56 37.58 -11.86
CA MET A 618 -25.95 38.84 -11.53
C MET A 618 -24.63 38.67 -10.77
N GLN A 619 -24.56 37.70 -9.85
CA GLN A 619 -23.32 37.38 -9.14
C GLN A 619 -22.26 36.77 -10.07
N ILE A 620 -22.63 35.99 -11.06
CA ILE A 620 -21.72 35.48 -12.10
C ILE A 620 -21.17 36.65 -12.93
N GLU A 621 -22.00 37.60 -13.38
CA GLU A 621 -21.55 38.81 -14.11
C GLU A 621 -20.59 39.70 -13.29
N GLU A 622 -20.88 39.92 -12.01
CA GLU A 622 -20.00 40.66 -11.11
C GLU A 622 -18.64 39.94 -10.94
N THR A 623 -18.67 38.63 -10.63
CA THR A 623 -17.45 37.84 -10.44
C THR A 623 -16.62 37.74 -11.74
N GLN A 624 -17.26 37.66 -12.91
CA GLN A 624 -16.58 37.68 -14.20
C GLN A 624 -15.88 39.05 -14.45
N SER A 625 -16.53 40.14 -14.12
CA SER A 625 -15.95 41.48 -14.26
C SER A 625 -14.73 41.70 -13.33
N GLU A 626 -14.77 41.15 -12.12
CA GLU A 626 -13.63 41.16 -11.19
C GLU A 626 -12.48 40.31 -11.71
N LEU A 627 -12.77 39.10 -12.24
CA LEU A 627 -11.80 38.23 -12.88
C LEU A 627 -11.10 38.89 -14.06
N ASP A 628 -11.85 39.52 -14.96
CA ASP A 628 -11.30 40.24 -16.11
C ASP A 628 -10.34 41.36 -15.67
N SER A 629 -10.67 42.10 -14.61
CA SER A 629 -9.81 43.16 -14.06
C SER A 629 -8.52 42.61 -13.44
N LEU A 630 -8.57 41.43 -12.82
CA LEU A 630 -7.40 40.76 -12.24
C LEU A 630 -6.51 40.17 -13.32
N TYR A 631 -7.08 39.63 -14.41
CA TYR A 631 -6.30 39.17 -15.57
C TYR A 631 -5.56 40.31 -16.26
N GLU A 632 -6.19 41.51 -16.42
CA GLU A 632 -5.49 42.71 -16.92
C GLU A 632 -4.34 43.13 -15.99
N LYS A 633 -4.52 43.00 -14.67
CA LYS A 633 -3.49 43.35 -13.68
C LYS A 633 -2.37 42.30 -13.70
N TRP A 634 -2.69 41.06 -13.86
CA TRP A 634 -1.72 39.97 -14.00
C TRP A 634 -0.87 40.14 -15.27
N GLU A 635 -1.50 40.46 -16.40
CA GLU A 635 -0.80 40.70 -17.67
C GLU A 635 0.19 41.89 -17.57
N ARG A 636 -0.20 42.99 -16.91
CA ARG A 636 0.67 44.15 -16.66
C ARG A 636 1.83 43.88 -15.71
N LEU A 637 1.69 42.91 -14.81
CA LEU A 637 2.75 42.53 -13.87
C LEU A 637 3.69 41.46 -14.47
N SER A 638 3.21 40.71 -15.47
CA SER A 638 3.99 39.67 -16.16
C SER A 638 4.79 40.24 -17.36
N GLU A 639 4.43 41.42 -17.91
CA GLU A 639 5.24 42.17 -18.88
C GLU A 639 6.37 42.96 -18.18
#